data_77596400cd7df4d58b0f19e7342818c8
#
_entry.id   77596400cd7df4d58b0f19e7342818c8
#
_cell.length_a   1.000
_cell.length_b   1.000
_cell.length_c   1.000
_cell.angle_alpha   90.00
_cell.angle_beta   90.00
_cell.angle_gamma   90.00
#
_symmetry.space_group_name_H-M   'P 1'
#
loop_
_entity.id
_entity.type
_entity.pdbx_description
1 polymer ?
#
loop_
_entity_poly.entity_id
_entity_poly.type
_entity_poly.pdbx_seq_one_letter_code
_entity_poly.pdbx_strand_id
1 'polypeptide(L)'
;MKRLAVASALALSFIACSSFPRPRLLGPTDAERREYDGAIATARRDATQGRARLASFLERHPDSTLADDAVVPLARLEVEAGKSEQAEKRLRDVLRAHPKEDRADAVRLELAEILTARGEREAAWKLAQRIQPSLLSDDERRDAYRLLADLARDRGDTAAQLEWLARLRTAARDDSDVASVDREIDTLVARLPADGLVRAAERLGRRVPAAELWLRAGELSLRAGDKAGASRALAEAERLPLQPDEAQQLVRLQSLLQSGRGGPVDRSSPPPPPLSQVEGAQNANPAASVSGSVGVVVPLSGPLGKVAEDVLRGVLLAAGSFGGDPNAPGLRVLVRDSGGRPEQAANAVRELGQRGDVSAVVGPLTREEVEAAGAAAQEVGLPLVTLTRHEGVARDRAEVVRFGLTRRMEAEVLADHAVLGLGLGRVAILYPKDEYGREFEALLWQAIEARGGRVVSVSGYEPTATDFAAPIRRLLGPQAASAPTATESLEDPAAPTAPGGPPPLLDFDAIFIPDAHDKVAPIALQLASSQVTGVKLLGPSGWHHPDLLRIAGPRVEGAFFSSGFDPSHPSPLVQDFVARYRAAYGVEPTPFAAQGFDAANLVGLQILQGAHSPADVRNGLVATERYPGVSGVTSIGADGDARKRPFLLEVRDGRMTSLE
;
A
#
# COMPACT_ATOMS: atom_id res chain seq x y z
N MET A 1 -10.09 91.78 -1.20
CA MET A 1 -10.96 90.63 -1.41
C MET A 1 -10.35 89.50 -0.62
N LYS A 2 -10.73 89.38 0.55
CA LYS A 2 -11.39 88.37 1.36
C LYS A 2 -10.94 86.94 1.07
N ARG A 3 -10.24 86.26 2.01
CA ARG A 3 -10.40 84.85 2.40
C ARG A 3 -10.15 84.70 3.88
N LEU A 4 -11.22 84.34 4.57
CA LEU A 4 -11.24 83.92 5.97
C LEU A 4 -10.53 82.54 6.13
N ALA A 5 -9.73 82.43 7.15
CA ALA A 5 -9.27 81.19 7.68
C ALA A 5 -10.12 80.84 8.91
N VAL A 6 -10.82 79.69 8.88
CA VAL A 6 -11.50 79.13 10.04
C VAL A 6 -10.65 78.00 10.56
N ALA A 7 -10.10 78.17 11.74
CA ALA A 7 -9.45 77.05 12.51
C ALA A 7 -10.53 76.32 13.31
N SER A 8 -10.73 75.02 13.04
CA SER A 8 -11.53 74.14 13.85
C SER A 8 -10.60 73.24 14.65
N ALA A 9 -10.59 73.40 15.96
CA ALA A 9 -9.98 72.53 16.91
C ALA A 9 -10.84 71.24 17.01
N LEU A 10 -10.28 70.06 16.64
CA LEU A 10 -10.87 68.76 16.92
C LEU A 10 -10.23 68.22 18.20
N ALA A 11 -11.06 68.17 19.26
CA ALA A 11 -10.75 67.44 20.47
C ALA A 11 -10.78 65.96 20.19
N LEU A 12 -9.62 65.27 20.30
CA LEU A 12 -9.54 63.82 20.29
C LEU A 12 -10.01 63.24 21.62
N SER A 13 -11.26 62.76 21.63
CA SER A 13 -11.76 61.89 22.67
C SER A 13 -11.16 60.50 22.45
N PHE A 14 -10.30 60.02 23.35
CA PHE A 14 -9.86 58.65 23.42
C PHE A 14 -11.04 57.80 23.85
N ILE A 15 -11.76 57.24 22.90
CA ILE A 15 -12.64 56.09 23.11
C ILE A 15 -11.74 54.87 23.10
N ALA A 16 -11.76 54.13 24.20
CA ALA A 16 -11.11 52.82 24.34
C ALA A 16 -11.62 51.91 23.21
N CYS A 17 -10.80 51.67 22.20
CA CYS A 17 -11.09 50.71 21.15
C CYS A 17 -10.99 49.30 21.74
N SER A 18 -12.17 48.65 21.79
CA SER A 18 -12.30 47.24 21.84
C SER A 18 -11.31 46.55 20.91
N SER A 19 -10.60 45.57 21.42
CA SER A 19 -9.66 44.74 20.73
C SER A 19 -10.23 44.18 19.42
N PHE A 20 -9.70 44.64 18.30
CA PHE A 20 -9.85 43.92 17.03
C PHE A 20 -9.15 42.54 17.21
N PRO A 21 -9.78 41.43 16.85
CA PRO A 21 -9.11 40.15 16.85
C PRO A 21 -7.90 40.25 15.90
N ARG A 22 -6.71 39.99 16.42
CA ARG A 22 -5.52 39.90 15.60
C ARG A 22 -5.72 38.73 14.63
N PRO A 23 -5.42 38.91 13.33
CA PRO A 23 -5.45 37.79 12.40
C PRO A 23 -4.41 36.75 12.89
N ARG A 24 -4.84 35.51 13.07
CA ARG A 24 -4.02 34.33 13.48
C ARG A 24 -2.95 33.93 12.45
N LEU A 25 -2.48 34.84 11.63
CA LEU A 25 -1.48 34.64 10.58
C LEU A 25 -0.03 34.58 11.08
N LEU A 26 0.21 34.91 12.35
CA LEU A 26 1.52 34.82 12.99
C LEU A 26 1.45 33.67 14.02
N GLY A 27 2.35 32.70 13.89
CA GLY A 27 2.48 31.60 14.85
C GLY A 27 2.65 32.11 16.28
N PRO A 28 2.61 31.21 17.29
CA PRO A 28 2.71 31.59 18.68
C PRO A 28 4.06 32.29 18.94
N THR A 29 4.08 33.27 19.80
CA THR A 29 5.32 33.90 20.24
C THR A 29 6.14 32.91 21.07
N ASP A 30 7.47 33.10 21.16
CA ASP A 30 8.34 32.26 22.00
C ASP A 30 7.93 32.30 23.48
N ALA A 31 7.31 33.38 23.94
CA ALA A 31 6.79 33.50 25.28
C ALA A 31 5.57 32.61 25.50
N GLU A 32 4.59 32.64 24.58
CA GLU A 32 3.41 31.78 24.61
C GLU A 32 3.78 30.30 24.55
N ARG A 33 4.74 29.95 23.66
CA ARG A 33 5.23 28.57 23.54
C ARG A 33 5.89 28.08 24.83
N ARG A 34 6.81 28.85 25.43
CA ARG A 34 7.43 28.48 26.71
C ARG A 34 6.41 28.34 27.83
N GLU A 35 5.40 29.19 27.86
CA GLU A 35 4.38 29.13 28.87
C GLU A 35 3.48 27.90 28.70
N TYR A 36 3.06 27.61 27.47
CA TYR A 36 2.33 26.40 27.12
C TYR A 36 3.11 25.14 27.46
N ASP A 37 4.35 25.02 27.00
CA ASP A 37 5.23 23.87 27.29
C ASP A 37 5.45 23.69 28.78
N GLY A 38 5.63 24.79 29.51
CA GLY A 38 5.72 24.79 30.96
C GLY A 38 4.44 24.33 31.67
N ALA A 39 3.28 24.69 31.13
CA ALA A 39 1.99 24.24 31.64
C ALA A 39 1.78 22.73 31.38
N ILE A 40 2.10 22.23 30.18
CA ILE A 40 2.05 20.81 29.83
C ILE A 40 3.03 19.99 30.69
N ALA A 41 4.28 20.47 30.84
CA ALA A 41 5.27 19.79 31.69
C ALA A 41 4.83 19.76 33.18
N THR A 42 4.12 20.79 33.65
CA THR A 42 3.56 20.80 34.99
C THR A 42 2.40 19.81 35.08
N ALA A 43 1.51 19.75 34.09
CA ALA A 43 0.37 18.82 34.05
C ALA A 43 0.78 17.35 34.17
N ARG A 44 1.92 16.99 33.56
CA ARG A 44 2.49 15.63 33.66
C ARG A 44 2.99 15.26 35.06
N ARG A 45 3.33 16.24 35.90
CA ARG A 45 3.89 16.03 37.25
C ARG A 45 2.83 16.22 38.35
N ASP A 46 1.97 17.19 38.14
CA ASP A 46 0.90 17.58 39.09
C ASP A 46 -0.33 18.06 38.32
N ALA A 47 -1.33 17.21 38.21
CA ALA A 47 -2.58 17.46 37.48
C ALA A 47 -3.30 18.72 37.99
N THR A 48 -3.25 19.01 39.31
CA THR A 48 -3.91 20.18 39.88
C THR A 48 -3.25 21.49 39.49
N GLN A 49 -1.93 21.54 39.57
CA GLN A 49 -1.17 22.72 39.16
C GLN A 49 -1.19 22.86 37.64
N GLY A 50 -1.10 21.76 36.89
CA GLY A 50 -1.18 21.76 35.43
C GLY A 50 -2.49 22.34 34.92
N ARG A 51 -3.63 21.90 35.52
CA ARG A 51 -4.95 22.46 35.24
C ARG A 51 -5.01 23.96 35.46
N ALA A 52 -4.48 24.43 36.59
CA ALA A 52 -4.48 25.86 36.91
C ALA A 52 -3.66 26.67 35.89
N ARG A 53 -2.49 26.13 35.48
CA ARG A 53 -1.61 26.80 34.53
C ARG A 53 -2.20 26.81 33.11
N LEU A 54 -2.79 25.71 32.66
CA LEU A 54 -3.47 25.65 31.34
C LEU A 54 -4.67 26.58 31.29
N ALA A 55 -5.48 26.62 32.35
CA ALA A 55 -6.60 27.57 32.47
C ALA A 55 -6.11 29.02 32.38
N SER A 56 -5.06 29.35 33.14
CA SER A 56 -4.45 30.71 33.12
C SER A 56 -3.81 31.05 31.77
N PHE A 57 -3.25 30.08 31.08
CA PHE A 57 -2.76 30.28 29.71
C PHE A 57 -3.88 30.69 28.75
N LEU A 58 -4.99 29.95 28.76
CA LEU A 58 -6.16 30.24 27.92
C LEU A 58 -6.81 31.58 28.24
N GLU A 59 -6.85 31.99 29.52
CA GLU A 59 -7.35 33.31 29.93
C GLU A 59 -6.45 34.44 29.44
N ARG A 60 -5.13 34.28 29.45
CA ARG A 60 -4.19 35.31 29.04
C ARG A 60 -3.94 35.37 27.53
N HIS A 61 -4.11 34.25 26.84
CA HIS A 61 -3.79 34.10 25.42
C HIS A 61 -4.97 33.48 24.64
N PRO A 62 -6.19 34.07 24.69
CA PRO A 62 -7.37 33.49 24.06
C PRO A 62 -7.27 33.44 22.53
N ASP A 63 -6.44 34.33 21.93
CA ASP A 63 -6.23 34.44 20.49
C ASP A 63 -4.94 33.72 20.02
N SER A 64 -4.23 33.04 20.92
CA SER A 64 -3.02 32.27 20.57
C SER A 64 -3.37 31.07 19.68
N THR A 65 -2.50 30.76 18.74
CA THR A 65 -2.60 29.52 17.93
C THR A 65 -2.39 28.25 18.76
N LEU A 66 -1.91 28.37 20.01
CA LEU A 66 -1.79 27.26 20.97
C LEU A 66 -3.01 27.15 21.89
N ALA A 67 -4.02 27.99 21.74
CA ALA A 67 -5.19 27.96 22.61
C ALA A 67 -6.02 26.68 22.38
N ASP A 68 -6.19 26.25 21.14
CA ASP A 68 -6.85 25.01 20.77
C ASP A 68 -6.04 23.76 21.17
N ASP A 69 -4.70 23.82 21.13
CA ASP A 69 -3.83 22.77 21.68
C ASP A 69 -3.94 22.66 23.21
N ALA A 70 -4.15 23.77 23.91
CA ALA A 70 -4.27 23.78 25.37
C ALA A 70 -5.64 23.31 25.91
N VAL A 71 -6.69 23.43 25.09
CA VAL A 71 -8.08 23.13 25.50
C VAL A 71 -8.28 21.63 25.79
N VAL A 72 -7.77 20.73 24.95
CA VAL A 72 -7.95 19.29 25.11
C VAL A 72 -7.25 18.78 26.37
N PRO A 73 -5.95 19.05 26.62
CA PRO A 73 -5.31 18.65 27.86
C PRO A 73 -5.98 19.24 29.11
N LEU A 74 -6.46 20.48 29.04
CA LEU A 74 -7.19 21.10 30.17
C LEU A 74 -8.52 20.38 30.43
N ALA A 75 -9.27 20.06 29.36
CA ALA A 75 -10.55 19.35 29.50
C ALA A 75 -10.36 17.97 30.13
N ARG A 76 -9.34 17.21 29.74
CA ARG A 76 -8.98 15.93 30.38
C ARG A 76 -8.72 16.07 31.87
N LEU A 77 -7.92 17.04 32.27
CA LEU A 77 -7.61 17.32 33.66
C LEU A 77 -8.86 17.83 34.45
N GLU A 78 -9.80 18.51 33.80
CA GLU A 78 -11.06 18.90 34.38
C GLU A 78 -11.99 17.69 34.62
N VAL A 79 -12.04 16.75 33.64
CA VAL A 79 -12.79 15.48 33.77
C VAL A 79 -12.21 14.62 34.88
N GLU A 80 -10.91 14.43 34.95
CA GLU A 80 -10.22 13.69 36.03
C GLU A 80 -10.48 14.29 37.40
N ALA A 81 -10.67 15.61 37.46
CA ALA A 81 -11.02 16.32 38.72
C ALA A 81 -12.53 16.33 39.03
N GLY A 82 -13.36 15.58 38.28
CA GLY A 82 -14.80 15.52 38.45
C GLY A 82 -15.56 16.76 37.94
N LYS A 83 -14.91 17.62 37.13
CA LYS A 83 -15.47 18.88 36.60
C LYS A 83 -15.94 18.72 35.14
N SER A 84 -16.58 17.61 34.81
CA SER A 84 -16.99 17.28 33.45
C SER A 84 -17.90 18.32 32.79
N GLU A 85 -18.76 18.99 33.54
CA GLU A 85 -19.61 20.06 33.00
C GLU A 85 -18.82 21.31 32.59
N GLN A 86 -17.77 21.61 33.32
CA GLN A 86 -16.87 22.73 32.98
C GLN A 86 -16.07 22.42 31.71
N ALA A 87 -15.53 21.19 31.60
CA ALA A 87 -14.84 20.70 30.43
C ALA A 87 -15.76 20.73 29.20
N GLU A 88 -16.96 20.18 29.32
CA GLU A 88 -17.95 20.17 28.23
C GLU A 88 -18.28 21.57 27.74
N LYS A 89 -18.57 22.51 28.63
CA LYS A 89 -18.86 23.88 28.25
C LYS A 89 -17.71 24.49 27.47
N ARG A 90 -16.50 24.32 27.96
CA ARG A 90 -15.27 24.86 27.33
C ARG A 90 -15.09 24.29 25.93
N LEU A 91 -15.18 22.97 25.75
CA LEU A 91 -15.05 22.31 24.45
C LEU A 91 -16.12 22.75 23.45
N ARG A 92 -17.38 22.93 23.92
CA ARG A 92 -18.47 23.44 23.08
C ARG A 92 -18.26 24.89 22.69
N ASP A 93 -17.71 25.72 23.57
CA ASP A 93 -17.40 27.13 23.28
C ASP A 93 -16.31 27.22 22.20
N VAL A 94 -15.26 26.39 22.27
CA VAL A 94 -14.22 26.32 21.25
C VAL A 94 -14.77 25.83 19.92
N LEU A 95 -15.57 24.78 19.87
CA LEU A 95 -16.16 24.29 18.62
C LEU A 95 -17.12 25.29 17.97
N ARG A 96 -17.78 26.15 18.76
CA ARG A 96 -18.62 27.23 18.22
C ARG A 96 -17.80 28.36 17.63
N ALA A 97 -16.72 28.73 18.31
CA ALA A 97 -15.84 29.81 17.86
C ALA A 97 -14.97 29.38 16.67
N HIS A 98 -14.50 28.13 16.66
CA HIS A 98 -13.45 27.62 15.78
C HIS A 98 -13.78 26.22 15.20
N PRO A 99 -14.86 26.06 14.42
CA PRO A 99 -15.34 24.73 14.00
C PRO A 99 -14.46 24.02 12.96
N LYS A 100 -13.50 24.72 12.35
CA LYS A 100 -12.65 24.23 11.24
C LYS A 100 -11.15 24.34 11.52
N GLU A 101 -10.76 24.63 12.75
CA GLU A 101 -9.34 24.67 13.11
C GLU A 101 -8.75 23.25 13.18
N ASP A 102 -7.44 23.16 13.11
CA ASP A 102 -6.67 21.90 13.03
C ASP A 102 -6.92 20.95 14.21
N ARG A 103 -7.18 21.50 15.42
CA ARG A 103 -7.52 20.72 16.61
C ARG A 103 -9.01 20.48 16.83
N ALA A 104 -9.87 20.95 15.92
CA ALA A 104 -11.32 20.81 16.09
C ALA A 104 -11.79 19.35 16.21
N ASP A 105 -11.11 18.42 15.57
CA ASP A 105 -11.42 17.00 15.63
C ASP A 105 -10.98 16.35 16.95
N ALA A 106 -9.87 16.78 17.55
CA ALA A 106 -9.48 16.38 18.89
C ALA A 106 -10.48 16.91 19.96
N VAL A 107 -10.96 18.14 19.77
CA VAL A 107 -12.01 18.72 20.63
C VAL A 107 -13.34 17.97 20.48
N ARG A 108 -13.71 17.53 19.25
CA ARG A 108 -14.90 16.69 19.03
C ARG A 108 -14.75 15.33 19.69
N LEU A 109 -13.58 14.73 19.62
CA LEU A 109 -13.29 13.45 20.27
C LEU A 109 -13.51 13.55 21.78
N GLU A 110 -12.83 14.46 22.44
CA GLU A 110 -12.92 14.65 23.88
C GLU A 110 -14.36 14.95 24.36
N LEU A 111 -15.08 15.81 23.61
CA LEU A 111 -16.48 16.09 23.89
C LEU A 111 -17.37 14.85 23.71
N ALA A 112 -17.12 14.02 22.70
CA ALA A 112 -17.87 12.79 22.47
C ALA A 112 -17.61 11.75 23.58
N GLU A 113 -16.40 11.68 24.12
CA GLU A 113 -16.06 10.84 25.29
C GLU A 113 -16.81 11.30 26.55
N ILE A 114 -16.84 12.60 26.84
CA ILE A 114 -17.60 13.16 27.96
C ILE A 114 -19.08 12.83 27.83
N LEU A 115 -19.66 13.01 26.64
CA LEU A 115 -21.09 12.70 26.39
C LEU A 115 -21.37 11.20 26.56
N THR A 116 -20.45 10.35 26.12
CA THR A 116 -20.56 8.89 26.28
C THR A 116 -20.54 8.50 27.75
N ALA A 117 -19.61 9.06 28.52
CA ALA A 117 -19.55 8.83 29.99
C ALA A 117 -20.81 9.27 30.74
N ARG A 118 -21.50 10.29 30.25
CA ARG A 118 -22.78 10.76 30.77
C ARG A 118 -24.01 9.96 30.29
N GLY A 119 -23.80 8.99 29.39
CA GLY A 119 -24.88 8.20 28.80
C GLY A 119 -25.62 8.88 27.62
N GLU A 120 -25.16 10.03 27.15
CA GLU A 120 -25.73 10.78 26.03
C GLU A 120 -25.26 10.22 24.67
N ARG A 121 -25.43 8.89 24.48
CA ARG A 121 -24.85 8.11 23.38
C ARG A 121 -25.22 8.61 21.98
N GLU A 122 -26.46 9.08 21.79
CA GLU A 122 -26.88 9.63 20.46
C GLU A 122 -26.18 10.96 20.12
N ALA A 123 -26.00 11.82 21.13
CA ALA A 123 -25.27 13.08 20.95
C ALA A 123 -23.76 12.80 20.66
N ALA A 124 -23.17 11.86 21.42
CA ALA A 124 -21.81 11.39 21.22
C ALA A 124 -21.61 10.81 19.81
N TRP A 125 -22.50 9.94 19.36
CA TRP A 125 -22.45 9.35 18.03
C TRP A 125 -22.48 10.40 16.92
N LYS A 126 -23.45 11.33 16.95
CA LYS A 126 -23.56 12.41 15.96
C LYS A 126 -22.32 13.29 15.90
N LEU A 127 -21.66 13.48 17.03
CA LEU A 127 -20.43 14.26 17.11
C LEU A 127 -19.24 13.46 16.61
N ALA A 128 -19.09 12.21 17.05
CA ALA A 128 -17.99 11.32 16.65
C ALA A 128 -17.97 11.04 15.14
N GLN A 129 -19.12 10.93 14.48
CA GLN A 129 -19.21 10.77 13.03
C GLN A 129 -18.67 11.97 12.23
N ARG A 130 -18.50 13.13 12.85
CA ARG A 130 -17.94 14.32 12.22
C ARG A 130 -16.41 14.41 12.37
N ILE A 131 -15.83 13.53 13.16
CA ILE A 131 -14.39 13.47 13.34
C ILE A 131 -13.75 12.96 12.05
N GLN A 132 -12.71 13.63 11.59
CA GLN A 132 -11.84 13.18 10.53
C GLN A 132 -10.58 12.54 11.16
N PRO A 133 -10.49 11.21 11.26
CA PRO A 133 -9.41 10.56 12.00
C PRO A 133 -8.01 10.85 11.45
N SER A 134 -7.91 11.22 10.15
CA SER A 134 -6.66 11.63 9.53
C SER A 134 -6.06 12.93 10.09
N LEU A 135 -6.86 13.75 10.76
CA LEU A 135 -6.44 15.01 11.38
C LEU A 135 -6.03 14.82 12.86
N LEU A 136 -6.17 13.63 13.40
CA LEU A 136 -5.82 13.29 14.77
C LEU A 136 -4.40 12.72 14.85
N SER A 137 -3.75 12.91 15.99
CA SER A 137 -2.55 12.15 16.34
C SER A 137 -2.83 10.65 16.37
N ASP A 138 -1.80 9.80 16.33
CA ASP A 138 -1.99 8.35 16.30
C ASP A 138 -2.72 7.82 17.55
N ASP A 139 -2.45 8.39 18.71
CA ASP A 139 -3.16 8.04 19.95
C ASP A 139 -4.63 8.46 19.90
N GLU A 140 -4.89 9.72 19.56
CA GLU A 140 -6.26 10.23 19.42
C GLU A 140 -7.06 9.50 18.33
N ARG A 141 -6.39 9.06 17.26
CA ARG A 141 -7.01 8.28 16.19
C ARG A 141 -7.46 6.91 16.69
N ARG A 142 -6.66 6.25 17.51
CA ARG A 142 -7.04 4.98 18.16
C ARG A 142 -8.21 5.17 19.10
N ASP A 143 -8.15 6.21 19.92
CA ASP A 143 -9.23 6.55 20.85
C ASP A 143 -10.54 6.83 20.09
N ALA A 144 -10.48 7.56 18.98
CA ALA A 144 -11.62 7.83 18.10
C ALA A 144 -12.22 6.54 17.50
N TYR A 145 -11.36 5.63 16.99
CA TYR A 145 -11.84 4.36 16.46
C TYR A 145 -12.45 3.48 17.53
N ARG A 146 -11.86 3.43 18.73
CA ARG A 146 -12.42 2.70 19.88
C ARG A 146 -13.77 3.28 20.29
N LEU A 147 -13.86 4.58 20.46
CA LEU A 147 -15.10 5.27 20.78
C LEU A 147 -16.22 4.99 19.76
N LEU A 148 -15.89 5.06 18.46
CA LEU A 148 -16.86 4.79 17.39
C LEU A 148 -17.30 3.33 17.37
N ALA A 149 -16.40 2.39 17.65
CA ALA A 149 -16.73 0.97 17.76
C ALA A 149 -17.67 0.71 18.96
N ASP A 150 -17.40 1.31 20.11
CA ASP A 150 -18.23 1.19 21.31
C ASP A 150 -19.61 1.82 21.13
N LEU A 151 -19.69 2.99 20.53
CA LEU A 151 -20.95 3.66 20.21
C LEU A 151 -21.77 2.86 19.18
N ALA A 152 -21.13 2.24 18.18
CA ALA A 152 -21.78 1.37 17.22
C ALA A 152 -22.35 0.11 17.91
N ARG A 153 -21.59 -0.50 18.84
CA ARG A 153 -22.05 -1.61 19.69
C ARG A 153 -23.31 -1.23 20.48
N ASP A 154 -23.29 -0.08 21.14
CA ASP A 154 -24.41 0.40 21.96
C ASP A 154 -25.69 0.67 21.14
N ARG A 155 -25.53 0.92 19.86
CA ARG A 155 -26.63 1.08 18.88
C ARG A 155 -27.08 -0.23 18.26
N GLY A 156 -26.37 -1.34 18.51
CA GLY A 156 -26.62 -2.63 17.85
C GLY A 156 -26.22 -2.67 16.38
N ASP A 157 -25.45 -1.69 15.88
CA ASP A 157 -24.94 -1.67 14.51
C ASP A 157 -23.60 -2.45 14.44
N THR A 158 -23.72 -3.78 14.40
CA THR A 158 -22.58 -4.68 14.39
C THR A 158 -21.70 -4.49 13.14
N ALA A 159 -22.29 -4.09 12.01
CA ALA A 159 -21.52 -3.83 10.79
C ALA A 159 -20.63 -2.58 10.94
N ALA A 160 -21.17 -1.51 11.55
CA ALA A 160 -20.38 -0.33 11.90
C ALA A 160 -19.33 -0.65 12.96
N GLN A 161 -19.66 -1.46 13.96
CA GLN A 161 -18.71 -1.87 15.00
C GLN A 161 -17.52 -2.60 14.38
N LEU A 162 -17.75 -3.56 13.48
CA LEU A 162 -16.68 -4.28 12.76
C LEU A 162 -15.85 -3.35 11.90
N GLU A 163 -16.48 -2.37 11.22
CA GLU A 163 -15.75 -1.37 10.44
C GLU A 163 -14.75 -0.58 11.31
N TRP A 164 -15.19 -0.11 12.46
CA TRP A 164 -14.34 0.68 13.35
C TRP A 164 -13.27 -0.16 14.04
N LEU A 165 -13.57 -1.40 14.41
CA LEU A 165 -12.58 -2.34 14.93
C LEU A 165 -11.51 -2.68 13.89
N ALA A 166 -11.88 -2.87 12.61
CA ALA A 166 -10.92 -3.08 11.54
C ALA A 166 -9.96 -1.90 11.37
N ARG A 167 -10.46 -0.66 11.50
CA ARG A 167 -9.63 0.55 11.49
C ARG A 167 -8.74 0.64 12.73
N LEU A 168 -9.27 0.29 13.90
CA LEU A 168 -8.53 0.27 15.16
C LEU A 168 -7.38 -0.76 15.09
N ARG A 169 -7.64 -1.94 14.54
CA ARG A 169 -6.62 -2.96 14.28
C ARG A 169 -5.45 -2.41 13.46
N THR A 170 -5.76 -1.67 12.39
CA THR A 170 -4.72 -1.08 11.52
C THR A 170 -3.92 0.02 12.23
N ALA A 171 -4.50 0.66 13.25
CA ALA A 171 -3.87 1.71 14.04
C ALA A 171 -3.26 1.20 15.36
N ALA A 172 -3.20 -0.12 15.58
CA ALA A 172 -2.66 -0.74 16.79
C ALA A 172 -1.18 -0.38 17.00
N ARG A 173 -0.76 -0.35 18.27
CA ARG A 173 0.62 0.02 18.64
C ARG A 173 1.61 -1.13 18.48
N ASP A 174 1.13 -2.33 18.80
CA ASP A 174 1.91 -3.54 18.86
C ASP A 174 1.04 -4.79 18.59
N ASP A 175 1.68 -5.94 18.51
CA ASP A 175 1.01 -7.22 18.27
C ASP A 175 0.02 -7.62 19.37
N SER A 176 0.19 -7.14 20.60
CA SER A 176 -0.75 -7.40 21.71
C SER A 176 -2.05 -6.63 21.51
N ASP A 177 -1.96 -5.37 21.07
CA ASP A 177 -3.12 -4.55 20.71
C ASP A 177 -3.86 -5.20 19.53
N VAL A 178 -3.13 -5.63 18.48
CA VAL A 178 -3.70 -6.35 17.32
C VAL A 178 -4.45 -7.60 17.78
N ALA A 179 -3.81 -8.46 18.56
CA ALA A 179 -4.42 -9.71 19.04
C ALA A 179 -5.65 -9.47 19.94
N SER A 180 -5.69 -8.34 20.64
CA SER A 180 -6.86 -7.96 21.45
C SER A 180 -8.06 -7.59 20.58
N VAL A 181 -7.81 -6.79 19.53
CA VAL A 181 -8.85 -6.36 18.59
C VAL A 181 -9.34 -7.54 17.75
N ASP A 182 -8.43 -8.43 17.31
CA ASP A 182 -8.77 -9.63 16.53
C ASP A 182 -9.71 -10.54 17.32
N ARG A 183 -9.46 -10.81 18.61
CA ARG A 183 -10.37 -11.59 19.45
C ARG A 183 -11.77 -10.98 19.58
N GLU A 184 -11.86 -9.65 19.59
CA GLU A 184 -13.15 -8.95 19.61
C GLU A 184 -13.88 -9.12 18.28
N ILE A 185 -13.18 -8.98 17.15
CA ILE A 185 -13.69 -9.21 15.81
C ILE A 185 -14.19 -10.64 15.67
N ASP A 186 -13.37 -11.64 16.01
CA ASP A 186 -13.71 -13.07 15.93
C ASP A 186 -14.99 -13.39 16.72
N THR A 187 -15.12 -12.81 17.91
CA THR A 187 -16.30 -13.00 18.77
C THR A 187 -17.57 -12.45 18.10
N LEU A 188 -17.48 -11.32 17.41
CA LEU A 188 -18.60 -10.72 16.68
C LEU A 188 -18.94 -11.52 15.42
N VAL A 189 -17.95 -11.89 14.64
CA VAL A 189 -18.10 -12.68 13.41
C VAL A 189 -18.75 -14.02 13.68
N ALA A 190 -18.35 -14.70 14.77
CA ALA A 190 -18.91 -15.99 15.14
C ALA A 190 -20.43 -15.98 15.43
N ARG A 191 -20.97 -14.81 15.80
CA ARG A 191 -22.39 -14.65 16.19
C ARG A 191 -23.29 -14.12 15.08
N LEU A 192 -22.71 -13.63 13.98
CA LEU A 192 -23.48 -13.04 12.90
C LEU A 192 -24.12 -14.10 11.97
N PRO A 193 -25.39 -13.92 11.58
CA PRO A 193 -25.99 -14.70 10.49
C PRO A 193 -25.39 -14.31 9.12
N ALA A 194 -25.62 -15.14 8.10
CA ALA A 194 -25.04 -14.95 6.77
C ALA A 194 -25.31 -13.54 6.18
N ASP A 195 -26.53 -13.05 6.28
CA ASP A 195 -26.91 -11.71 5.81
C ASP A 195 -26.27 -10.57 6.64
N GLY A 196 -26.02 -10.80 7.91
CA GLY A 196 -25.25 -9.89 8.77
C GLY A 196 -23.78 -9.80 8.37
N LEU A 197 -23.17 -10.94 8.05
CA LEU A 197 -21.81 -11.02 7.55
C LEU A 197 -21.68 -10.33 6.18
N VAL A 198 -22.62 -10.52 5.27
CA VAL A 198 -22.66 -9.84 3.97
C VAL A 198 -22.67 -8.33 4.14
N ARG A 199 -23.60 -7.79 4.95
CA ARG A 199 -23.66 -6.33 5.19
C ARG A 199 -22.39 -5.79 5.82
N ALA A 200 -21.78 -6.53 6.72
CA ALA A 200 -20.52 -6.13 7.35
C ALA A 200 -19.36 -6.15 6.33
N ALA A 201 -19.27 -7.19 5.51
CA ALA A 201 -18.26 -7.32 4.47
C ALA A 201 -18.38 -6.21 3.40
N GLU A 202 -19.59 -5.92 2.94
CA GLU A 202 -19.87 -4.81 2.02
C GLU A 202 -19.39 -3.46 2.58
N ARG A 203 -19.64 -3.23 3.87
CA ARG A 203 -19.23 -1.99 4.55
C ARG A 203 -17.72 -1.88 4.75
N LEU A 204 -17.06 -2.99 5.01
CA LEU A 204 -15.60 -3.07 5.09
C LEU A 204 -14.93 -2.90 3.72
N GLY A 205 -15.60 -3.29 2.65
CA GLY A 205 -15.07 -3.27 1.29
C GLY A 205 -13.88 -4.22 1.16
N ARG A 206 -12.67 -3.68 1.06
CA ARG A 206 -11.44 -4.49 0.92
C ARG A 206 -10.59 -4.56 2.20
N ARG A 207 -11.08 -4.02 3.32
CA ARG A 207 -10.33 -4.04 4.58
C ARG A 207 -10.44 -5.39 5.26
N VAL A 208 -9.36 -5.79 5.93
CA VAL A 208 -9.39 -6.96 6.83
C VAL A 208 -10.42 -6.69 7.95
N PRO A 209 -11.33 -7.61 8.27
CA PRO A 209 -11.44 -9.01 7.83
C PRO A 209 -12.51 -9.27 6.75
N ALA A 210 -12.72 -8.39 5.77
CA ALA A 210 -13.79 -8.51 4.78
C ALA A 210 -13.81 -9.88 4.06
N ALA A 211 -12.62 -10.41 3.73
CA ALA A 211 -12.49 -11.71 3.07
C ALA A 211 -13.05 -12.85 3.95
N GLU A 212 -12.67 -12.88 5.21
CA GLU A 212 -13.18 -13.83 6.21
C GLU A 212 -14.72 -13.75 6.34
N LEU A 213 -15.27 -12.54 6.39
CA LEU A 213 -16.72 -12.34 6.47
C LEU A 213 -17.46 -12.91 5.25
N TRP A 214 -16.92 -12.68 4.03
CA TRP A 214 -17.48 -13.25 2.82
C TRP A 214 -17.39 -14.76 2.79
N LEU A 215 -16.26 -15.34 3.18
CA LEU A 215 -16.06 -16.80 3.26
C LEU A 215 -17.03 -17.42 4.26
N ARG A 216 -17.19 -16.81 5.42
CA ARG A 216 -18.11 -17.28 6.45
C ARG A 216 -19.57 -17.15 6.00
N ALA A 217 -19.93 -16.07 5.32
CA ALA A 217 -21.26 -15.91 4.72
C ALA A 217 -21.53 -17.00 3.68
N GLY A 218 -20.55 -17.29 2.80
CA GLY A 218 -20.63 -18.37 1.82
C GLY A 218 -20.80 -19.74 2.46
N GLU A 219 -20.06 -20.03 3.53
CA GLU A 219 -20.18 -21.27 4.30
C GLU A 219 -21.58 -21.45 4.92
N LEU A 220 -22.10 -20.40 5.57
CA LEU A 220 -23.43 -20.44 6.19
C LEU A 220 -24.54 -20.57 5.14
N SER A 221 -24.40 -19.90 4.00
CA SER A 221 -25.33 -20.02 2.86
C SER A 221 -25.33 -21.43 2.28
N LEU A 222 -24.16 -22.08 2.13
CA LEU A 222 -24.06 -23.49 1.72
C LEU A 222 -24.76 -24.41 2.70
N ARG A 223 -24.54 -24.24 4.00
CA ARG A 223 -25.21 -25.03 5.04
C ARG A 223 -26.74 -24.88 5.05
N ALA A 224 -27.21 -23.69 4.70
CA ALA A 224 -28.63 -23.40 4.57
C ALA A 224 -29.23 -23.86 3.24
N GLY A 225 -28.44 -24.39 2.30
CA GLY A 225 -28.88 -24.78 0.97
C GLY A 225 -29.04 -23.63 -0.01
N ASP A 226 -28.70 -22.39 0.38
CA ASP A 226 -28.74 -21.21 -0.50
C ASP A 226 -27.51 -21.16 -1.40
N LYS A 227 -27.58 -21.89 -2.52
CA LYS A 227 -26.49 -21.93 -3.50
C LYS A 227 -26.23 -20.58 -4.17
N ALA A 228 -27.26 -19.76 -4.36
CA ALA A 228 -27.11 -18.46 -5.01
C ALA A 228 -26.42 -17.46 -4.08
N GLY A 229 -26.81 -17.43 -2.80
CA GLY A 229 -26.13 -16.64 -1.76
C GLY A 229 -24.67 -17.06 -1.58
N ALA A 230 -24.43 -18.38 -1.53
CA ALA A 230 -23.08 -18.92 -1.41
C ALA A 230 -22.19 -18.51 -2.61
N SER A 231 -22.70 -18.69 -3.84
CA SER A 231 -21.95 -18.32 -5.06
C SER A 231 -21.57 -16.83 -5.07
N ARG A 232 -22.52 -15.96 -4.69
CA ARG A 232 -22.24 -14.52 -4.61
C ARG A 232 -21.18 -14.19 -3.55
N ALA A 233 -21.34 -14.74 -2.35
CA ALA A 233 -20.41 -14.48 -1.26
C ALA A 233 -18.99 -14.97 -1.57
N LEU A 234 -18.86 -16.16 -2.15
CA LEU A 234 -17.55 -16.71 -2.53
C LEU A 234 -16.91 -15.93 -3.69
N ALA A 235 -17.70 -15.45 -4.65
CA ALA A 235 -17.20 -14.60 -5.73
C ALA A 235 -16.71 -13.22 -5.23
N GLU A 236 -17.35 -12.65 -4.19
CA GLU A 236 -16.86 -11.42 -3.56
C GLU A 236 -15.58 -11.69 -2.72
N ALA A 237 -15.52 -12.80 -1.99
CA ALA A 237 -14.29 -13.20 -1.29
C ALA A 237 -13.09 -13.34 -2.25
N GLU A 238 -13.30 -13.93 -3.42
CA GLU A 238 -12.28 -14.15 -4.44
C GLU A 238 -11.67 -12.86 -4.99
N ARG A 239 -12.42 -11.74 -4.95
CA ARG A 239 -11.96 -10.43 -5.38
C ARG A 239 -11.09 -9.71 -4.35
N LEU A 240 -10.99 -10.27 -3.15
CA LEU A 240 -10.26 -9.67 -2.03
C LEU A 240 -8.87 -10.31 -1.89
N PRO A 241 -7.93 -9.59 -1.26
CA PRO A 241 -6.68 -10.21 -0.83
C PRO A 241 -7.00 -11.23 0.26
N LEU A 242 -6.72 -12.49 -0.01
CA LEU A 242 -6.95 -13.61 0.91
C LEU A 242 -5.64 -14.00 1.58
N GLN A 243 -5.70 -14.31 2.88
CA GLN A 243 -4.63 -15.02 3.56
C GLN A 243 -4.56 -16.48 3.04
N PRO A 244 -3.44 -17.19 3.22
CA PRO A 244 -3.29 -18.56 2.71
C PRO A 244 -4.38 -19.53 3.17
N ASP A 245 -4.82 -19.42 4.42
CA ASP A 245 -5.89 -20.21 5.02
C ASP A 245 -7.28 -19.82 4.46
N GLU A 246 -7.54 -18.52 4.27
CA GLU A 246 -8.75 -18.01 3.62
C GLU A 246 -8.85 -18.49 2.17
N ALA A 247 -7.73 -18.50 1.45
CA ALA A 247 -7.67 -19.01 0.09
C ALA A 247 -8.00 -20.51 0.01
N GLN A 248 -7.48 -21.31 0.94
CA GLN A 248 -7.81 -22.72 1.04
C GLN A 248 -9.28 -22.93 1.37
N GLN A 249 -9.82 -22.13 2.29
CA GLN A 249 -11.24 -22.18 2.64
C GLN A 249 -12.12 -21.84 1.43
N LEU A 250 -11.76 -20.83 0.65
CA LEU A 250 -12.48 -20.45 -0.58
C LEU A 250 -12.55 -21.63 -1.56
N VAL A 251 -11.41 -22.23 -1.89
CA VAL A 251 -11.34 -23.39 -2.80
C VAL A 251 -12.22 -24.54 -2.32
N ARG A 252 -12.15 -24.84 -1.02
CA ARG A 252 -12.99 -25.88 -0.39
C ARG A 252 -14.48 -25.57 -0.53
N LEU A 253 -14.89 -24.32 -0.25
CA LEU A 253 -16.31 -23.94 -0.32
C LEU A 253 -16.81 -23.89 -1.78
N GLN A 254 -15.98 -23.47 -2.73
CA GLN A 254 -16.32 -23.53 -4.16
C GLN A 254 -16.49 -24.96 -4.64
N SER A 255 -15.62 -25.88 -4.22
CA SER A 255 -15.76 -27.32 -4.53
C SER A 255 -17.05 -27.92 -3.96
N LEU A 256 -17.41 -27.55 -2.73
CA LEU A 256 -18.70 -27.96 -2.13
C LEU A 256 -19.90 -27.39 -2.89
N LEU A 257 -19.82 -26.17 -3.35
CA LEU A 257 -20.86 -25.54 -4.17
C LEU A 257 -21.08 -26.27 -5.49
N GLN A 258 -19.98 -26.66 -6.18
CA GLN A 258 -20.02 -27.37 -7.46
C GLN A 258 -20.49 -28.81 -7.32
N SER A 259 -20.11 -29.52 -6.26
CA SER A 259 -20.47 -30.92 -6.03
C SER A 259 -21.96 -31.16 -5.73
N GLY A 260 -22.72 -30.11 -5.52
CA GLY A 260 -24.16 -30.18 -5.25
C GLY A 260 -24.54 -30.82 -3.91
N ARG A 261 -23.57 -31.19 -3.07
CA ARG A 261 -23.77 -31.83 -1.76
C ARG A 261 -23.85 -30.77 -0.65
N GLY A 262 -24.94 -30.03 -0.61
CA GLY A 262 -25.33 -29.19 0.51
C GLY A 262 -26.24 -29.99 1.45
N GLY A 263 -25.69 -30.91 2.25
CA GLY A 263 -26.36 -31.61 3.34
C GLY A 263 -25.53 -31.50 4.62
N PRO A 264 -26.10 -31.75 5.82
CA PRO A 264 -25.36 -31.68 7.07
C PRO A 264 -24.14 -32.60 7.01
N VAL A 265 -22.96 -32.03 7.13
CA VAL A 265 -21.69 -32.76 7.14
C VAL A 265 -21.62 -33.56 8.45
N ASP A 266 -21.57 -34.89 8.30
CA ASP A 266 -21.28 -35.83 9.38
C ASP A 266 -19.93 -35.47 10.03
N ARG A 267 -19.97 -35.16 11.31
CA ARG A 267 -18.80 -34.76 12.11
C ARG A 267 -17.83 -35.91 12.42
N SER A 268 -18.03 -37.08 11.82
CA SER A 268 -17.21 -38.27 12.06
C SER A 268 -15.99 -38.45 11.16
N SER A 269 -15.78 -37.56 10.18
CA SER A 269 -14.56 -37.57 9.38
C SER A 269 -13.45 -36.76 10.07
N PRO A 270 -12.24 -37.33 10.23
CA PRO A 270 -11.12 -36.60 10.80
C PRO A 270 -10.78 -35.38 9.94
N PRO A 271 -10.28 -34.27 10.53
CA PRO A 271 -9.84 -33.11 9.78
C PRO A 271 -8.77 -33.52 8.76
N PRO A 272 -8.72 -32.90 7.57
CA PRO A 272 -7.67 -33.22 6.60
C PRO A 272 -6.31 -32.96 7.26
N PRO A 273 -5.31 -33.79 6.97
CA PRO A 273 -3.99 -33.65 7.57
C PRO A 273 -3.41 -32.27 7.22
N PRO A 274 -2.60 -31.67 8.12
CA PRO A 274 -1.90 -30.43 7.82
C PRO A 274 -1.03 -30.60 6.58
N LEU A 275 -0.82 -29.51 5.82
CA LEU A 275 -0.07 -29.49 4.54
C LEU A 275 1.33 -30.14 4.61
N SER A 276 1.89 -30.32 5.81
CA SER A 276 3.12 -31.05 6.06
C SER A 276 2.99 -32.58 5.89
N GLN A 277 1.77 -33.11 5.68
CA GLN A 277 1.50 -34.57 5.55
C GLN A 277 0.85 -34.94 4.21
N VAL A 278 0.72 -34.01 3.26
CA VAL A 278 0.36 -34.33 1.87
C VAL A 278 1.64 -34.74 1.14
N GLU A 279 2.15 -35.93 1.50
CA GLU A 279 3.17 -36.60 0.71
C GLU A 279 2.59 -36.90 -0.67
N GLY A 280 3.12 -36.29 -1.72
CA GLY A 280 2.94 -36.72 -3.10
C GLY A 280 2.47 -35.68 -4.11
N ALA A 281 2.20 -34.42 -3.77
CA ALA A 281 1.64 -33.46 -4.75
C ALA A 281 2.31 -32.10 -4.81
N GLN A 282 3.48 -31.93 -4.25
CA GLN A 282 4.21 -30.64 -4.36
C GLN A 282 5.63 -30.87 -4.80
N ASN A 283 5.80 -31.20 -6.08
CA ASN A 283 7.04 -30.89 -6.74
C ASN A 283 7.13 -29.34 -6.79
N ALA A 284 7.94 -28.77 -5.91
CA ALA A 284 8.24 -27.33 -5.91
C ALA A 284 8.80 -26.87 -7.28
N ASN A 285 9.09 -27.79 -8.15
CA ASN A 285 9.68 -27.58 -9.47
C ASN A 285 9.08 -28.53 -10.52
N PRO A 286 7.84 -28.32 -10.97
CA PRO A 286 7.18 -29.19 -11.96
C PRO A 286 7.97 -29.31 -13.27
N ALA A 287 8.68 -28.28 -13.70
CA ALA A 287 9.51 -28.33 -14.92
C ALA A 287 10.67 -29.32 -14.82
N ALA A 288 11.24 -29.55 -13.63
CA ALA A 288 12.27 -30.55 -13.40
C ALA A 288 11.73 -31.99 -13.33
N SER A 289 10.42 -32.18 -13.29
CA SER A 289 9.76 -33.47 -13.09
C SER A 289 9.13 -34.05 -14.35
N VAL A 290 9.20 -33.33 -15.47
CA VAL A 290 8.58 -33.71 -16.76
C VAL A 290 9.62 -33.79 -17.86
N SER A 291 9.35 -34.62 -18.87
CA SER A 291 10.15 -34.68 -20.08
C SER A 291 9.50 -33.88 -21.20
N GLY A 292 10.26 -32.96 -21.81
CA GLY A 292 9.79 -32.10 -22.88
C GLY A 292 10.86 -31.09 -23.28
N SER A 293 10.51 -30.17 -24.17
CA SER A 293 11.40 -29.06 -24.55
C SER A 293 10.70 -27.73 -24.42
N VAL A 294 11.41 -26.73 -23.89
CA VAL A 294 10.98 -25.33 -23.84
C VAL A 294 11.98 -24.47 -24.60
N GLY A 295 11.49 -23.60 -25.46
CA GLY A 295 12.28 -22.58 -26.12
C GLY A 295 12.53 -21.40 -25.20
N VAL A 296 13.70 -20.76 -25.30
CA VAL A 296 13.97 -19.48 -24.64
C VAL A 296 14.46 -18.51 -25.70
N VAL A 297 13.69 -17.43 -25.91
CA VAL A 297 14.05 -16.39 -26.90
C VAL A 297 14.19 -15.09 -26.13
N VAL A 298 15.42 -14.65 -25.89
CA VAL A 298 15.74 -13.47 -25.10
C VAL A 298 16.96 -12.72 -25.68
N PRO A 299 17.09 -11.39 -25.45
CA PRO A 299 18.20 -10.59 -25.99
C PRO A 299 19.49 -10.78 -25.17
N LEU A 300 20.16 -11.90 -25.33
CA LEU A 300 21.41 -12.21 -24.60
C LEU A 300 22.54 -11.28 -25.01
N SER A 301 22.56 -10.84 -26.28
CA SER A 301 23.44 -9.79 -26.77
C SER A 301 22.75 -8.42 -26.73
N GLY A 302 23.50 -7.34 -26.47
CA GLY A 302 23.00 -5.98 -26.45
C GLY A 302 22.71 -5.44 -25.04
N PRO A 303 21.98 -4.31 -24.93
CA PRO A 303 21.81 -3.58 -23.66
C PRO A 303 21.07 -4.35 -22.56
N LEU A 304 20.20 -5.29 -22.94
CA LEU A 304 19.42 -6.11 -22.02
C LEU A 304 20.07 -7.47 -21.71
N GLY A 305 21.31 -7.70 -22.14
CA GLY A 305 21.98 -9.01 -22.01
C GLY A 305 22.02 -9.52 -20.57
N LYS A 306 22.28 -8.66 -19.58
CA LYS A 306 22.29 -9.05 -18.17
C LYS A 306 20.90 -9.47 -17.67
N VAL A 307 19.85 -8.75 -18.07
CA VAL A 307 18.46 -9.10 -17.73
C VAL A 307 18.07 -10.42 -18.38
N ALA A 308 18.44 -10.60 -19.66
CA ALA A 308 18.18 -11.82 -20.42
C ALA A 308 18.92 -13.04 -19.82
N GLU A 309 20.16 -12.85 -19.37
CA GLU A 309 20.93 -13.87 -18.66
C GLU A 309 20.24 -14.28 -17.34
N ASP A 310 19.75 -13.33 -16.58
CA ASP A 310 19.02 -13.61 -15.32
C ASP A 310 17.76 -14.43 -15.59
N VAL A 311 16.97 -14.06 -16.60
CA VAL A 311 15.79 -14.85 -17.03
C VAL A 311 16.20 -16.27 -17.41
N LEU A 312 17.24 -16.42 -18.24
CA LEU A 312 17.74 -17.73 -18.67
C LEU A 312 18.20 -18.59 -17.49
N ARG A 313 18.91 -18.01 -16.52
CA ARG A 313 19.32 -18.71 -15.29
C ARG A 313 18.10 -19.23 -14.51
N GLY A 314 17.04 -18.44 -14.40
CA GLY A 314 15.79 -18.87 -13.79
C GLY A 314 15.16 -20.05 -14.52
N VAL A 315 15.04 -19.97 -15.84
CA VAL A 315 14.51 -21.07 -16.69
C VAL A 315 15.35 -22.34 -16.56
N LEU A 316 16.68 -22.25 -16.62
CA LEU A 316 17.58 -23.39 -16.49
C LEU A 316 17.47 -24.06 -15.11
N LEU A 317 17.34 -23.25 -14.06
CA LEU A 317 17.13 -23.78 -12.70
C LEU A 317 15.79 -24.50 -12.58
N ALA A 318 14.71 -23.93 -13.14
CA ALA A 318 13.40 -24.58 -13.20
C ALA A 318 13.44 -25.91 -13.97
N ALA A 319 14.10 -25.92 -15.10
CA ALA A 319 14.22 -27.11 -15.95
C ALA A 319 15.05 -28.25 -15.35
N GLY A 320 15.67 -28.05 -14.17
CA GLY A 320 16.47 -29.09 -13.52
C GLY A 320 17.85 -29.30 -14.16
N SER A 321 18.34 -28.32 -14.94
CA SER A 321 19.61 -28.44 -15.71
C SER A 321 20.87 -28.62 -14.85
N PHE A 322 20.76 -28.53 -13.52
CA PHE A 322 21.85 -28.67 -12.55
C PHE A 322 21.81 -29.98 -11.77
N GLY A 323 20.90 -30.90 -12.09
CA GLY A 323 20.90 -32.26 -11.55
C GLY A 323 21.98 -33.12 -12.24
N GLY A 324 22.80 -33.82 -11.47
CA GLY A 324 23.93 -34.59 -11.98
C GLY A 324 23.60 -35.84 -12.81
N ASP A 325 22.33 -36.22 -13.00
CA ASP A 325 21.87 -37.35 -13.80
C ASP A 325 21.35 -36.88 -15.17
N PRO A 326 22.05 -37.20 -16.30
CA PRO A 326 21.60 -36.82 -17.62
C PRO A 326 20.30 -37.51 -18.06
N ASN A 327 19.83 -38.54 -17.32
CA ASN A 327 18.58 -39.23 -17.60
C ASN A 327 17.46 -38.78 -16.62
N ALA A 328 17.74 -37.87 -15.71
CA ALA A 328 16.69 -37.30 -14.83
C ALA A 328 15.62 -36.61 -15.67
N PRO A 329 14.34 -36.74 -15.30
CA PRO A 329 13.30 -35.95 -15.94
C PRO A 329 13.60 -34.44 -15.78
N GLY A 330 13.26 -33.65 -16.79
CA GLY A 330 13.44 -32.20 -16.81
C GLY A 330 13.15 -31.64 -18.19
N LEU A 331 12.79 -30.36 -18.25
CA LEU A 331 12.61 -29.68 -19.53
C LEU A 331 13.97 -29.44 -20.21
N ARG A 332 14.12 -29.86 -21.45
CA ARG A 332 15.26 -29.49 -22.26
C ARG A 332 15.11 -28.05 -22.75
N VAL A 333 16.05 -27.20 -22.38
CA VAL A 333 16.04 -25.77 -22.73
C VAL A 333 16.74 -25.52 -24.06
N LEU A 334 16.02 -24.90 -25.00
CA LEU A 334 16.52 -24.55 -26.34
C LEU A 334 16.66 -23.04 -26.45
N VAL A 335 17.87 -22.53 -26.28
CA VAL A 335 18.13 -21.08 -26.21
C VAL A 335 18.37 -20.49 -27.60
N ARG A 336 17.78 -19.31 -27.85
CA ARG A 336 18.02 -18.46 -29.02
C ARG A 336 18.23 -17.02 -28.57
N ASP A 337 19.28 -16.42 -29.02
CA ASP A 337 19.57 -15.01 -28.82
C ASP A 337 18.79 -14.16 -29.84
N SER A 338 17.91 -13.31 -29.38
CA SER A 338 17.17 -12.36 -30.23
C SER A 338 17.95 -11.08 -30.51
N GLY A 339 19.02 -10.82 -29.76
CA GLY A 339 19.82 -9.59 -29.84
C GLY A 339 19.01 -8.29 -29.67
N GLY A 340 17.80 -8.36 -29.10
CA GLY A 340 16.87 -7.22 -29.02
C GLY A 340 16.24 -6.83 -30.36
N ARG A 341 16.31 -7.72 -31.37
CA ARG A 341 15.81 -7.45 -32.72
C ARG A 341 14.53 -8.22 -33.03
N PRO A 342 13.42 -7.51 -33.39
CA PRO A 342 12.12 -8.10 -33.64
C PRO A 342 12.16 -9.24 -34.67
N GLU A 343 12.86 -9.06 -35.78
CA GLU A 343 12.97 -10.07 -36.85
C GLU A 343 13.68 -11.34 -36.36
N GLN A 344 14.73 -11.20 -35.55
CA GLN A 344 15.45 -12.35 -35.01
C GLN A 344 14.61 -13.11 -34.00
N ALA A 345 13.87 -12.41 -33.13
CA ALA A 345 12.93 -13.02 -32.21
C ALA A 345 11.84 -13.82 -32.96
N ALA A 346 11.27 -13.26 -34.04
CA ALA A 346 10.28 -13.95 -34.87
C ALA A 346 10.86 -15.19 -35.56
N ASN A 347 12.06 -15.09 -36.15
CA ASN A 347 12.73 -16.21 -36.81
C ASN A 347 13.08 -17.34 -35.83
N ALA A 348 13.51 -16.99 -34.61
CA ALA A 348 13.77 -17.94 -33.54
C ALA A 348 12.52 -18.72 -33.13
N VAL A 349 11.36 -18.03 -33.01
CA VAL A 349 10.08 -18.68 -32.70
C VAL A 349 9.65 -19.62 -33.82
N ARG A 350 9.77 -19.22 -35.12
CA ARG A 350 9.46 -20.09 -36.24
C ARG A 350 10.34 -21.34 -36.26
N GLU A 351 11.66 -21.17 -36.09
CA GLU A 351 12.59 -22.29 -35.98
C GLU A 351 12.22 -23.27 -34.87
N LEU A 352 11.88 -22.76 -33.68
CA LEU A 352 11.48 -23.59 -32.56
C LEU A 352 10.15 -24.32 -32.84
N GLY A 353 9.18 -23.66 -33.48
CA GLY A 353 7.89 -24.25 -33.84
C GLY A 353 8.02 -25.38 -34.88
N GLN A 354 8.96 -25.28 -35.84
CA GLN A 354 9.22 -26.32 -36.84
C GLN A 354 9.79 -27.61 -36.25
N ARG A 355 10.35 -27.57 -35.05
CA ARG A 355 10.94 -28.77 -34.42
C ARG A 355 9.91 -29.81 -33.97
N GLY A 356 8.70 -29.39 -33.62
CA GLY A 356 7.63 -30.30 -33.21
C GLY A 356 7.79 -30.93 -31.80
N ASP A 357 8.96 -30.73 -31.15
CA ASP A 357 9.24 -31.21 -29.79
C ASP A 357 9.21 -30.07 -28.72
N VAL A 358 8.93 -28.85 -29.14
CA VAL A 358 8.87 -27.67 -28.26
C VAL A 358 7.45 -27.40 -27.80
N SER A 359 7.23 -27.37 -26.50
CA SER A 359 5.89 -27.21 -25.89
C SER A 359 5.48 -25.74 -25.77
N ALA A 360 6.42 -24.85 -25.53
CA ALA A 360 6.20 -23.39 -25.43
C ALA A 360 7.54 -22.63 -25.56
N VAL A 361 7.46 -21.31 -25.72
CA VAL A 361 8.61 -20.40 -25.70
C VAL A 361 8.48 -19.43 -24.53
N VAL A 362 9.55 -19.27 -23.74
CA VAL A 362 9.70 -18.23 -22.72
C VAL A 362 10.47 -17.04 -23.28
N GLY A 363 9.96 -15.84 -23.09
CA GLY A 363 10.44 -14.62 -23.73
C GLY A 363 9.57 -14.21 -24.92
N PRO A 364 9.95 -13.16 -25.67
CA PRO A 364 11.01 -12.19 -25.38
C PRO A 364 10.64 -11.15 -24.32
N LEU A 365 11.46 -10.07 -24.23
CA LEU A 365 11.35 -9.10 -23.14
C LEU A 365 10.81 -7.73 -23.57
N THR A 366 11.15 -7.28 -24.78
CA THR A 366 10.73 -5.95 -25.26
C THR A 366 9.40 -6.03 -26.02
N ARG A 367 8.72 -4.89 -26.11
CA ARG A 367 7.45 -4.79 -26.82
C ARG A 367 7.59 -5.16 -28.29
N GLU A 368 8.58 -4.58 -28.95
CA GLU A 368 8.83 -4.74 -30.39
C GLU A 368 9.14 -6.20 -30.73
N GLU A 369 9.97 -6.86 -29.91
CA GLU A 369 10.27 -8.29 -30.08
C GLU A 369 9.00 -9.15 -29.88
N VAL A 370 8.17 -8.83 -28.86
CA VAL A 370 6.95 -9.58 -28.59
C VAL A 370 5.92 -9.42 -29.70
N GLU A 371 5.80 -8.24 -30.29
CA GLU A 371 4.90 -8.01 -31.43
C GLU A 371 5.27 -8.88 -32.63
N ALA A 372 6.55 -8.97 -32.96
CA ALA A 372 7.04 -9.80 -34.09
C ALA A 372 7.03 -11.31 -33.77
N ALA A 373 7.52 -11.68 -32.57
CA ALA A 373 7.53 -13.07 -32.11
C ALA A 373 6.11 -13.63 -31.91
N GLY A 374 5.17 -12.81 -31.44
CA GLY A 374 3.76 -13.19 -31.27
C GLY A 374 3.06 -13.50 -32.59
N ALA A 375 3.36 -12.72 -33.65
CA ALA A 375 2.86 -13.05 -34.97
C ALA A 375 3.44 -14.40 -35.48
N ALA A 376 4.72 -14.63 -35.27
CA ALA A 376 5.37 -15.90 -35.60
C ALA A 376 4.82 -17.07 -34.77
N ALA A 377 4.55 -16.85 -33.50
CA ALA A 377 3.93 -17.84 -32.60
C ALA A 377 2.56 -18.30 -33.11
N GLN A 378 1.73 -17.37 -33.55
CA GLN A 378 0.43 -17.68 -34.18
C GLN A 378 0.58 -18.45 -35.49
N GLU A 379 1.58 -18.11 -36.30
CA GLU A 379 1.87 -18.81 -37.55
C GLU A 379 2.17 -20.31 -37.34
N VAL A 380 2.93 -20.64 -36.30
CA VAL A 380 3.38 -21.99 -36.01
C VAL A 380 2.60 -22.70 -34.91
N GLY A 381 1.59 -22.05 -34.29
CA GLY A 381 0.78 -22.60 -33.23
C GLY A 381 1.57 -22.91 -31.94
N LEU A 382 2.59 -22.10 -31.61
CA LEU A 382 3.47 -22.33 -30.45
C LEU A 382 3.25 -21.28 -29.37
N PRO A 383 2.84 -21.65 -28.15
CA PRO A 383 2.62 -20.70 -27.05
C PRO A 383 3.87 -19.89 -26.71
N LEU A 384 3.69 -18.57 -26.55
CA LEU A 384 4.73 -17.61 -26.25
C LEU A 384 4.45 -16.97 -24.86
N VAL A 385 5.21 -17.36 -23.85
CA VAL A 385 5.13 -16.81 -22.49
C VAL A 385 6.11 -15.64 -22.39
N THR A 386 5.65 -14.44 -22.70
CA THR A 386 6.50 -13.25 -22.70
C THR A 386 6.61 -12.62 -21.30
N LEU A 387 7.79 -12.10 -20.99
CA LEU A 387 8.08 -11.42 -19.73
C LEU A 387 8.06 -9.89 -19.86
N THR A 388 7.53 -9.37 -20.96
CA THR A 388 7.39 -7.93 -21.17
C THR A 388 6.47 -7.29 -20.13
N ARG A 389 6.75 -6.03 -19.79
CA ARG A 389 5.93 -5.21 -18.88
C ARG A 389 4.78 -4.50 -19.61
N HIS A 390 4.76 -4.51 -20.93
CA HIS A 390 3.77 -3.79 -21.74
C HIS A 390 2.44 -4.54 -21.77
N GLU A 391 1.37 -3.86 -21.39
CA GLU A 391 0.02 -4.38 -21.41
C GLU A 391 -0.53 -4.49 -22.85
N GLY A 392 -1.47 -5.38 -23.04
CA GLY A 392 -2.20 -5.52 -24.31
C GLY A 392 -1.43 -6.23 -25.44
N VAL A 393 -0.20 -6.70 -25.21
CA VAL A 393 0.55 -7.45 -26.25
C VAL A 393 -0.04 -8.82 -26.57
N ALA A 394 -0.82 -9.38 -25.63
CA ALA A 394 -1.55 -10.63 -25.82
C ALA A 394 -2.92 -10.42 -26.51
N ARG A 395 -3.41 -9.17 -26.59
CA ARG A 395 -4.71 -8.87 -27.20
C ARG A 395 -4.73 -9.30 -28.66
N ASP A 396 -5.75 -10.04 -29.03
CA ASP A 396 -5.96 -10.58 -30.39
C ASP A 396 -4.84 -11.54 -30.85
N ARG A 397 -4.05 -12.06 -29.90
CA ARG A 397 -2.97 -13.03 -30.16
C ARG A 397 -3.14 -14.25 -29.26
N ALA A 398 -3.86 -15.24 -29.78
CA ALA A 398 -4.23 -16.42 -29.01
C ALA A 398 -3.02 -17.17 -28.41
N GLU A 399 -1.87 -17.19 -29.09
CA GLU A 399 -0.67 -17.91 -28.63
C GLU A 399 0.22 -17.10 -27.68
N VAL A 400 -0.11 -15.82 -27.42
CA VAL A 400 0.70 -14.98 -26.56
C VAL A 400 0.13 -14.94 -25.14
N VAL A 401 0.95 -15.26 -24.15
CA VAL A 401 0.68 -15.12 -22.74
C VAL A 401 1.67 -14.12 -22.16
N ARG A 402 1.18 -12.98 -21.67
CA ARG A 402 2.03 -11.98 -21.01
C ARG A 402 2.13 -12.33 -19.51
N PHE A 403 3.32 -12.65 -19.06
CA PHE A 403 3.61 -13.09 -17.69
C PHE A 403 4.31 -12.01 -16.84
N GLY A 404 4.89 -10.97 -17.49
CA GLY A 404 5.65 -9.92 -16.83
C GLY A 404 4.83 -9.07 -15.87
N LEU A 405 5.49 -8.53 -14.83
CA LEU A 405 4.91 -7.55 -13.91
C LEU A 405 4.71 -6.21 -14.61
N THR A 406 3.50 -5.63 -14.54
CA THR A 406 3.20 -4.34 -15.16
C THR A 406 3.27 -3.18 -14.17
N ARG A 407 3.46 -1.95 -14.68
CA ARG A 407 3.42 -0.73 -13.88
C ARG A 407 2.05 -0.50 -13.22
N ARG A 408 0.99 -0.92 -13.88
CA ARG A 408 -0.38 -0.88 -13.31
C ARG A 408 -0.49 -1.74 -12.06
N MET A 409 0.01 -2.97 -12.09
CA MET A 409 -0.01 -3.87 -10.92
C MET A 409 0.79 -3.27 -9.75
N GLU A 410 1.93 -2.63 -10.04
CA GLU A 410 2.72 -1.93 -9.04
C GLU A 410 1.97 -0.73 -8.46
N ALA A 411 1.35 0.10 -9.32
CA ALA A 411 0.56 1.25 -8.88
C ALA A 411 -0.67 0.83 -8.06
N GLU A 412 -1.34 -0.24 -8.45
CA GLU A 412 -2.53 -0.75 -7.76
C GLU A 412 -2.20 -1.27 -6.36
N VAL A 413 -1.13 -2.07 -6.18
CA VAL A 413 -0.75 -2.58 -4.85
C VAL A 413 -0.28 -1.46 -3.93
N LEU A 414 0.42 -0.45 -4.45
CA LEU A 414 0.84 0.72 -3.69
C LEU A 414 -0.36 1.55 -3.25
N ALA A 415 -1.33 1.77 -4.14
CA ALA A 415 -2.56 2.50 -3.82
C ALA A 415 -3.46 1.70 -2.85
N ASP A 416 -3.55 0.37 -2.98
CA ASP A 416 -4.25 -0.50 -2.03
C ASP A 416 -3.67 -0.32 -0.63
N HIS A 417 -2.35 -0.41 -0.51
CA HIS A 417 -1.69 -0.28 0.79
C HIS A 417 -1.78 1.14 1.35
N ALA A 418 -1.51 2.16 0.52
CA ALA A 418 -1.56 3.55 0.96
C ALA A 418 -2.96 3.95 1.44
N VAL A 419 -3.98 3.78 0.59
CA VAL A 419 -5.33 4.31 0.84
C VAL A 419 -6.14 3.37 1.72
N LEU A 420 -6.19 2.07 1.38
CA LEU A 420 -7.04 1.11 2.07
C LEU A 420 -6.34 0.52 3.31
N GLY A 421 -5.03 0.30 3.24
CA GLY A 421 -4.23 -0.23 4.33
C GLY A 421 -3.92 0.81 5.40
N LEU A 422 -3.24 1.89 5.02
CA LEU A 422 -2.74 2.91 5.95
C LEU A 422 -3.66 4.12 6.10
N GLY A 423 -4.72 4.26 5.29
CA GLY A 423 -5.63 5.41 5.34
C GLY A 423 -5.03 6.73 4.83
N LEU A 424 -3.93 6.66 4.06
CA LEU A 424 -3.27 7.82 3.48
C LEU A 424 -4.10 8.33 2.29
N GLY A 425 -5.08 9.18 2.59
CA GLY A 425 -6.08 9.61 1.60
C GLY A 425 -5.62 10.72 0.66
N ARG A 426 -4.51 11.41 0.97
CA ARG A 426 -4.00 12.54 0.19
C ARG A 426 -2.56 12.25 -0.24
N VAL A 427 -2.36 12.09 -1.53
CA VAL A 427 -1.07 11.69 -2.10
C VAL A 427 -0.52 12.80 -2.99
N ALA A 428 0.76 13.11 -2.84
CA ALA A 428 1.51 13.93 -3.77
C ALA A 428 2.35 13.05 -4.71
N ILE A 429 2.62 13.51 -5.93
CA ILE A 429 3.42 12.78 -6.91
C ILE A 429 4.59 13.66 -7.36
N LEU A 430 5.81 13.14 -7.19
CA LEU A 430 7.04 13.76 -7.67
C LEU A 430 7.69 12.84 -8.72
N TYR A 431 7.60 13.17 -10.01
CA TYR A 431 7.92 12.24 -11.08
C TYR A 431 8.95 12.78 -12.10
N PRO A 432 9.77 11.92 -12.75
CA PRO A 432 10.61 12.31 -13.89
C PRO A 432 9.73 12.58 -15.12
N LYS A 433 10.04 13.64 -15.88
CA LYS A 433 9.29 14.08 -17.07
C LYS A 433 9.60 13.27 -18.32
N ASP A 434 9.85 11.98 -18.19
CA ASP A 434 9.96 11.03 -19.28
C ASP A 434 8.66 10.21 -19.46
N GLU A 435 8.67 9.25 -20.35
CA GLU A 435 7.54 8.36 -20.60
C GLU A 435 7.23 7.48 -19.36
N TYR A 436 8.29 6.99 -18.71
CA TYR A 436 8.18 6.13 -17.53
C TYR A 436 7.49 6.85 -16.36
N GLY A 437 7.93 8.06 -16.04
CA GLY A 437 7.37 8.84 -14.95
C GLY A 437 5.94 9.28 -15.21
N ARG A 438 5.62 9.70 -16.45
CA ARG A 438 4.25 10.10 -16.83
C ARG A 438 3.27 8.93 -16.80
N GLU A 439 3.70 7.75 -17.24
CA GLU A 439 2.83 6.57 -17.18
C GLU A 439 2.53 6.17 -15.73
N PHE A 440 3.54 6.14 -14.86
CA PHE A 440 3.32 5.85 -13.44
C PHE A 440 2.48 6.93 -12.73
N GLU A 441 2.71 8.21 -13.04
CA GLU A 441 1.90 9.30 -12.52
C GLU A 441 0.42 9.07 -12.85
N ALA A 442 0.08 8.80 -14.11
CA ALA A 442 -1.29 8.56 -14.54
C ALA A 442 -1.89 7.29 -13.92
N LEU A 443 -1.13 6.18 -13.87
CA LEU A 443 -1.58 4.92 -13.32
C LEU A 443 -1.84 5.00 -11.81
N LEU A 444 -0.93 5.64 -11.06
CA LEU A 444 -1.13 5.80 -9.63
C LEU A 444 -2.28 6.77 -9.32
N TRP A 445 -2.39 7.86 -10.08
CA TRP A 445 -3.52 8.79 -9.95
C TRP A 445 -4.86 8.05 -10.04
N GLN A 446 -5.05 7.28 -11.12
CA GLN A 446 -6.25 6.46 -11.30
C GLN A 446 -6.45 5.45 -10.16
N ALA A 447 -5.37 4.79 -9.72
CA ALA A 447 -5.42 3.79 -8.67
C ALA A 447 -5.80 4.40 -7.31
N ILE A 448 -5.30 5.58 -6.97
CA ILE A 448 -5.61 6.31 -5.74
C ILE A 448 -7.07 6.76 -5.73
N GLU A 449 -7.55 7.39 -6.83
CA GLU A 449 -8.94 7.86 -6.93
C GLU A 449 -9.96 6.71 -6.91
N ALA A 450 -9.66 5.61 -7.59
CA ALA A 450 -10.51 4.40 -7.57
C ALA A 450 -10.69 3.81 -6.15
N ARG A 451 -9.82 4.16 -5.20
CA ARG A 451 -9.86 3.72 -3.79
C ARG A 451 -10.39 4.79 -2.83
N GLY A 452 -10.86 5.91 -3.38
CA GLY A 452 -11.41 7.02 -2.59
C GLY A 452 -10.37 7.98 -2.01
N GLY A 453 -9.10 7.84 -2.40
CA GLY A 453 -8.05 8.82 -2.12
C GLY A 453 -8.07 9.98 -3.12
N ARG A 454 -7.16 10.93 -2.96
CA ARG A 454 -6.98 12.09 -3.83
C ARG A 454 -5.50 12.33 -4.11
N VAL A 455 -5.18 12.65 -5.35
CA VAL A 455 -3.89 13.25 -5.68
C VAL A 455 -4.03 14.77 -5.52
N VAL A 456 -3.31 15.34 -4.56
CA VAL A 456 -3.48 16.75 -4.16
C VAL A 456 -2.38 17.66 -4.69
N SER A 457 -1.22 17.10 -5.04
CA SER A 457 -0.11 17.86 -5.61
C SER A 457 0.70 17.00 -6.57
N VAL A 458 1.14 17.60 -7.68
CA VAL A 458 1.96 16.91 -8.70
C VAL A 458 3.08 17.83 -9.15
N SER A 459 4.31 17.32 -9.15
CA SER A 459 5.47 18.06 -9.64
C SER A 459 6.40 17.17 -10.44
N GLY A 460 6.75 17.62 -11.65
CA GLY A 460 7.70 16.91 -12.49
C GLY A 460 9.10 17.54 -12.45
N TYR A 461 10.14 16.70 -12.58
CA TYR A 461 11.54 17.08 -12.74
C TYR A 461 12.15 16.48 -14.00
N GLU A 462 13.24 17.09 -14.49
CA GLU A 462 13.94 16.57 -15.66
C GLU A 462 14.69 15.27 -15.30
N PRO A 463 14.65 14.21 -16.11
CA PRO A 463 15.27 12.90 -15.79
C PRO A 463 16.77 12.99 -15.51
N THR A 464 17.45 13.99 -16.09
CA THR A 464 18.88 14.26 -15.86
C THR A 464 19.17 15.12 -14.63
N ALA A 465 18.12 15.59 -13.92
CA ALA A 465 18.28 16.45 -12.75
C ALA A 465 19.06 15.77 -11.63
N THR A 466 19.89 16.54 -10.96
CA THR A 466 20.60 16.18 -9.72
C THR A 466 20.19 17.07 -8.55
N ASP A 467 19.53 18.19 -8.84
CA ASP A 467 18.93 19.09 -7.86
C ASP A 467 17.40 19.07 -8.01
N PHE A 468 16.72 18.78 -6.94
CA PHE A 468 15.26 18.62 -6.86
C PHE A 468 14.60 19.71 -6.00
N ALA A 469 15.34 20.72 -5.55
CA ALA A 469 14.82 21.77 -4.68
C ALA A 469 13.64 22.53 -5.33
N ALA A 470 13.73 22.86 -6.62
CA ALA A 470 12.66 23.57 -7.32
C ALA A 470 11.41 22.69 -7.54
N PRO A 471 11.49 21.43 -8.00
CA PRO A 471 10.36 20.50 -8.01
C PRO A 471 9.73 20.27 -6.63
N ILE A 472 10.52 20.11 -5.59
CA ILE A 472 10.05 19.93 -4.22
C ILE A 472 9.28 21.17 -3.75
N ARG A 473 9.81 22.37 -3.93
CA ARG A 473 9.08 23.61 -3.58
C ARG A 473 7.74 23.73 -4.31
N ARG A 474 7.66 23.33 -5.58
CA ARG A 474 6.37 23.31 -6.31
C ARG A 474 5.41 22.29 -5.72
N LEU A 475 5.91 21.13 -5.32
CA LEU A 475 5.11 20.08 -4.69
C LEU A 475 4.50 20.55 -3.36
N LEU A 476 5.28 21.28 -2.55
CA LEU A 476 4.87 21.80 -1.25
C LEU A 476 3.92 23.00 -1.34
N GLY A 477 3.78 23.62 -2.50
CA GLY A 477 2.88 24.77 -2.72
C GLY A 477 3.45 26.11 -2.30
N PRO A 478 2.70 27.22 -2.52
CA PRO A 478 3.18 28.59 -2.36
C PRO A 478 3.55 28.98 -0.91
N GLN A 479 3.05 28.30 0.09
CA GLN A 479 3.40 28.55 1.49
C GLN A 479 4.82 28.12 1.85
N ALA A 480 5.37 27.12 1.16
CA ALA A 480 6.76 26.70 1.32
C ALA A 480 7.77 27.62 0.59
N ALA A 481 7.29 28.44 -0.33
CA ALA A 481 8.14 29.39 -1.07
C ALA A 481 8.62 30.59 -0.23
N SER A 482 8.09 30.77 0.98
CA SER A 482 8.43 31.89 1.88
C SER A 482 9.60 31.61 2.81
N ALA A 483 10.20 30.41 2.77
CA ALA A 483 11.41 30.12 3.53
C ALA A 483 12.63 30.75 2.82
N PRO A 484 13.47 31.52 3.50
CA PRO A 484 14.64 32.16 2.89
C PRO A 484 15.60 31.10 2.36
N THR A 485 15.93 31.19 1.08
CA THR A 485 17.05 30.43 0.48
C THR A 485 18.33 30.82 1.18
N ALA A 486 19.08 29.84 1.66
CA ALA A 486 20.40 30.02 2.31
C ALA A 486 21.50 30.46 1.32
N THR A 487 21.26 31.50 0.53
CA THR A 487 22.22 31.97 -0.49
C THR A 487 22.46 33.49 -0.46
N GLU A 488 22.06 34.20 0.60
CA GLU A 488 22.49 35.60 0.78
C GLU A 488 22.77 35.87 2.25
N SER A 489 23.94 35.53 2.72
CA SER A 489 24.65 36.20 3.81
C SER A 489 26.09 35.71 3.87
N LEU A 490 26.93 36.28 3.04
CA LEU A 490 28.38 36.31 3.25
C LEU A 490 28.67 37.46 4.22
N GLU A 491 28.42 37.29 5.52
CA GLU A 491 29.00 38.13 6.57
C GLU A 491 28.76 37.42 7.91
N ASP A 492 29.87 37.04 8.53
CA ASP A 492 30.10 36.56 9.88
C ASP A 492 30.17 35.02 10.12
N PRO A 493 31.38 34.44 10.21
CA PRO A 493 31.58 32.99 10.45
C PRO A 493 31.40 32.53 11.90
N ALA A 494 30.86 33.35 12.79
CA ALA A 494 30.81 33.05 14.24
C ALA A 494 29.39 32.97 14.86
N ALA A 495 28.33 33.05 14.08
CA ALA A 495 26.98 32.87 14.62
C ALA A 495 26.51 31.41 14.41
N PRO A 496 25.97 30.71 15.43
CA PRO A 496 25.36 29.42 15.25
C PRO A 496 24.05 29.64 14.42
N THR A 497 24.05 29.21 13.16
CA THR A 497 22.86 29.19 12.32
C THR A 497 21.84 28.27 12.94
N ALA A 498 20.83 28.84 13.59
CA ALA A 498 19.62 28.13 13.92
C ALA A 498 18.92 27.74 12.60
N PRO A 499 18.53 26.47 12.39
CA PRO A 499 17.84 26.09 11.19
C PRO A 499 16.41 26.64 11.22
N GLY A 500 16.08 27.43 10.24
CA GLY A 500 14.84 27.53 9.52
C GLY A 500 13.56 27.94 10.23
N GLY A 501 12.68 28.51 9.44
CA GLY A 501 11.29 28.82 9.77
C GLY A 501 10.46 27.59 10.15
N PRO A 502 9.18 27.78 10.50
CA PRO A 502 8.28 26.66 10.86
C PRO A 502 8.20 25.66 9.69
N PRO A 503 8.07 24.34 10.00
CA PRO A 503 7.93 23.32 8.99
C PRO A 503 6.74 23.65 8.07
N PRO A 504 6.82 23.33 6.76
CA PRO A 504 5.74 23.59 5.84
C PRO A 504 4.48 22.85 6.27
N LEU A 505 3.33 23.51 6.20
CA LEU A 505 2.03 22.83 6.35
C LEU A 505 1.81 21.94 5.12
N LEU A 506 1.93 20.63 5.31
CA LEU A 506 1.78 19.65 4.24
C LEU A 506 0.31 19.31 4.06
N ASP A 507 -0.18 19.42 2.82
CA ASP A 507 -1.56 19.03 2.48
C ASP A 507 -1.64 17.61 1.89
N PHE A 508 -0.67 16.76 2.21
CA PHE A 508 -0.63 15.36 1.77
C PHE A 508 -0.01 14.44 2.85
N ASP A 509 -0.44 13.19 2.81
CA ASP A 509 -0.06 12.15 3.78
C ASP A 509 1.13 11.31 3.25
N ALA A 510 1.29 11.29 1.92
CA ALA A 510 2.31 10.49 1.25
C ALA A 510 2.84 11.15 -0.02
N ILE A 511 4.09 10.83 -0.40
CA ILE A 511 4.71 11.21 -1.68
C ILE A 511 5.08 9.96 -2.46
N PHE A 512 4.53 9.84 -3.67
CA PHE A 512 4.95 8.82 -4.62
C PHE A 512 6.07 9.35 -5.53
N ILE A 513 7.15 8.57 -5.65
CA ILE A 513 8.31 8.93 -6.48
C ILE A 513 8.62 7.76 -7.43
N PRO A 514 8.07 7.78 -8.66
CA PRO A 514 8.31 6.75 -9.67
C PRO A 514 9.68 6.90 -10.33
N ASP A 515 10.72 6.54 -9.61
CA ASP A 515 12.09 6.53 -10.14
C ASP A 515 12.90 5.39 -9.50
N ALA A 516 14.15 5.20 -9.92
CA ALA A 516 15.04 4.23 -9.35
C ALA A 516 15.75 4.77 -8.10
N HIS A 517 16.32 3.86 -7.30
CA HIS A 517 16.97 4.14 -6.02
C HIS A 517 18.04 5.24 -6.08
N ASP A 518 18.77 5.38 -7.20
CA ASP A 518 19.83 6.36 -7.40
C ASP A 518 19.30 7.81 -7.51
N LYS A 519 18.06 8.00 -7.96
CA LYS A 519 17.35 9.28 -7.97
C LYS A 519 16.57 9.51 -6.67
N VAL A 520 15.95 8.46 -6.16
CA VAL A 520 15.12 8.54 -4.96
C VAL A 520 15.94 8.90 -3.72
N ALA A 521 17.14 8.35 -3.58
CA ALA A 521 17.97 8.63 -2.42
C ALA A 521 18.35 10.13 -2.28
N PRO A 522 18.86 10.83 -3.30
CA PRO A 522 19.07 12.28 -3.21
C PRO A 522 17.76 13.09 -3.07
N ILE A 523 16.64 12.64 -3.66
CA ILE A 523 15.33 13.28 -3.44
C ILE A 523 14.94 13.19 -1.97
N ALA A 524 15.07 12.04 -1.32
CA ALA A 524 14.76 11.86 0.10
C ALA A 524 15.63 12.75 1.00
N LEU A 525 16.91 12.94 0.65
CA LEU A 525 17.80 13.87 1.36
C LEU A 525 17.34 15.32 1.21
N GLN A 526 16.90 15.73 0.02
CA GLN A 526 16.43 17.09 -0.24
C GLN A 526 15.04 17.35 0.35
N LEU A 527 14.15 16.36 0.41
CA LEU A 527 12.89 16.44 1.15
C LEU A 527 13.15 16.70 2.64
N ALA A 528 14.06 15.96 3.23
CA ALA A 528 14.44 16.15 4.64
C ALA A 528 15.05 17.53 4.91
N SER A 529 15.92 18.04 4.01
CA SER A 529 16.46 19.40 4.12
C SER A 529 15.42 20.49 3.92
N SER A 530 14.33 20.19 3.22
CA SER A 530 13.14 21.06 3.06
C SER A 530 12.15 20.90 4.24
N GLN A 531 12.55 20.25 5.34
CA GLN A 531 11.73 20.01 6.54
C GLN A 531 10.43 19.24 6.28
N VAL A 532 10.38 18.43 5.22
CA VAL A 532 9.27 17.53 4.95
C VAL A 532 9.38 16.34 5.91
N THR A 533 8.52 16.31 6.92
CA THR A 533 8.49 15.28 7.97
C THR A 533 7.08 14.73 8.13
N GLY A 534 6.95 13.50 8.64
CA GLY A 534 5.64 12.88 8.88
C GLY A 534 4.91 12.41 7.63
N VAL A 535 5.56 12.42 6.47
CA VAL A 535 5.00 11.98 5.19
C VAL A 535 5.59 10.63 4.81
N LYS A 536 4.75 9.68 4.40
CA LYS A 536 5.20 8.38 3.90
C LYS A 536 5.72 8.50 2.46
N LEU A 537 6.87 7.89 2.19
CA LEU A 537 7.39 7.81 0.84
C LEU A 537 6.97 6.48 0.19
N LEU A 538 6.55 6.55 -1.06
CA LEU A 538 6.08 5.40 -1.84
C LEU A 538 6.88 5.30 -3.14
N GLY A 539 7.18 4.09 -3.57
CA GLY A 539 7.87 3.89 -4.83
C GLY A 539 7.59 2.56 -5.53
N PRO A 540 7.93 2.47 -6.83
CA PRO A 540 7.88 1.23 -7.58
C PRO A 540 9.08 0.33 -7.28
N SER A 541 9.14 -0.81 -7.96
CA SER A 541 10.18 -1.83 -7.80
C SER A 541 11.62 -1.35 -8.03
N GLY A 542 11.81 -0.21 -8.68
CA GLY A 542 13.13 0.43 -8.83
C GLY A 542 13.77 0.87 -7.50
N TRP A 543 13.00 0.90 -6.41
CA TRP A 543 13.51 1.21 -5.07
C TRP A 543 14.19 0.00 -4.40
N HIS A 544 13.90 -1.22 -4.85
CA HIS A 544 14.43 -2.44 -4.24
C HIS A 544 15.92 -2.62 -4.56
N HIS A 545 16.77 -1.80 -3.96
CA HIS A 545 18.22 -1.83 -4.10
C HIS A 545 18.91 -1.42 -2.79
N PRO A 546 19.97 -2.12 -2.34
CA PRO A 546 20.65 -1.82 -1.07
C PRO A 546 21.21 -0.40 -0.99
N ASP A 547 21.55 0.21 -2.12
CA ASP A 547 22.05 1.59 -2.16
C ASP A 547 21.02 2.63 -1.72
N LEU A 548 19.73 2.36 -1.81
CA LEU A 548 18.71 3.24 -1.27
C LEU A 548 18.95 3.46 0.23
N LEU A 549 19.12 2.38 0.99
CA LEU A 549 19.38 2.45 2.44
C LEU A 549 20.74 3.05 2.73
N ARG A 550 21.76 2.68 1.97
CA ARG A 550 23.13 3.17 2.17
C ARG A 550 23.25 4.69 1.98
N ILE A 551 22.53 5.27 1.00
CA ILE A 551 22.61 6.69 0.65
C ILE A 551 21.61 7.52 1.46
N ALA A 552 20.34 7.13 1.47
CA ALA A 552 19.28 7.90 2.13
C ALA A 552 19.23 7.67 3.65
N GLY A 553 19.65 6.48 4.11
CA GLY A 553 19.68 6.14 5.54
C GLY A 553 18.28 6.28 6.19
N PRO A 554 18.20 6.93 7.37
CA PRO A 554 16.93 7.06 8.10
C PRO A 554 15.89 7.95 7.42
N ARG A 555 16.19 8.62 6.29
CA ARG A 555 15.24 9.48 5.58
C ARG A 555 14.20 8.69 4.76
N VAL A 556 14.45 7.42 4.57
CA VAL A 556 13.50 6.49 3.93
C VAL A 556 12.89 5.51 4.94
N GLU A 557 13.08 5.72 6.24
CA GLU A 557 12.45 4.90 7.28
C GLU A 557 10.93 4.99 7.19
N GLY A 558 10.26 3.84 7.23
CA GLY A 558 8.82 3.73 7.03
C GLY A 558 8.35 3.96 5.58
N ALA A 559 9.26 4.14 4.62
CA ALA A 559 8.90 4.15 3.20
C ALA A 559 8.52 2.75 2.75
N PHE A 560 7.57 2.64 1.82
CA PHE A 560 7.18 1.36 1.25
C PHE A 560 7.17 1.38 -0.27
N PHE A 561 7.45 0.24 -0.86
CA PHE A 561 7.58 0.12 -2.30
C PHE A 561 7.20 -1.29 -2.79
N SER A 562 6.77 -1.36 -4.05
CA SER A 562 6.49 -2.65 -4.69
C SER A 562 7.77 -3.38 -5.08
N SER A 563 7.71 -4.70 -5.16
CA SER A 563 8.78 -5.52 -5.73
C SER A 563 8.24 -6.72 -6.48
N GLY A 564 8.88 -7.07 -7.58
CA GLY A 564 8.55 -8.28 -8.35
C GLY A 564 9.10 -9.56 -7.74
N PHE A 565 9.91 -9.46 -6.69
CA PHE A 565 10.52 -10.59 -5.97
C PHE A 565 11.09 -10.12 -4.64
N ASP A 566 10.88 -10.90 -3.60
CA ASP A 566 11.50 -10.69 -2.29
C ASP A 566 12.27 -11.94 -1.84
N PRO A 567 13.62 -11.92 -1.88
CA PRO A 567 14.44 -13.08 -1.48
C PRO A 567 14.36 -13.38 0.01
N SER A 568 13.89 -12.45 0.83
CA SER A 568 13.73 -12.61 2.30
C SER A 568 12.35 -13.15 2.69
N HIS A 569 11.42 -13.26 1.74
CA HIS A 569 10.06 -13.72 2.00
C HIS A 569 10.06 -15.12 2.64
N PRO A 570 9.31 -15.35 3.75
CA PRO A 570 9.40 -16.58 4.56
C PRO A 570 8.81 -17.82 3.87
N SER A 571 8.16 -17.69 2.73
CA SER A 571 7.60 -18.82 1.98
C SER A 571 8.66 -19.88 1.71
N PRO A 572 8.42 -21.17 2.05
CA PRO A 572 9.34 -22.27 1.75
C PRO A 572 9.71 -22.34 0.26
N LEU A 573 8.77 -22.03 -0.64
CA LEU A 573 8.99 -22.01 -2.08
C LEU A 573 10.05 -20.96 -2.48
N VAL A 574 9.97 -19.76 -1.91
CA VAL A 574 10.95 -18.69 -2.16
C VAL A 574 12.30 -19.05 -1.57
N GLN A 575 12.34 -19.56 -0.35
CA GLN A 575 13.59 -19.95 0.33
C GLN A 575 14.30 -21.11 -0.39
N ASP A 576 13.57 -22.11 -0.88
CA ASP A 576 14.13 -23.20 -1.70
C ASP A 576 14.71 -22.64 -3.02
N PHE A 577 13.97 -21.81 -3.73
CA PHE A 577 14.45 -21.17 -4.95
C PHE A 577 15.74 -20.39 -4.71
N VAL A 578 15.77 -19.53 -3.67
CA VAL A 578 16.95 -18.73 -3.32
C VAL A 578 18.16 -19.61 -3.00
N ALA A 579 17.96 -20.64 -2.17
CA ALA A 579 19.03 -21.56 -1.81
C ALA A 579 19.60 -22.29 -3.03
N ARG A 580 18.73 -22.84 -3.89
CA ARG A 580 19.14 -23.52 -5.13
C ARG A 580 19.81 -22.59 -6.13
N TYR A 581 19.29 -21.35 -6.28
CA TYR A 581 19.87 -20.36 -7.18
C TYR A 581 21.29 -19.95 -6.74
N ARG A 582 21.47 -19.70 -5.43
CA ARG A 582 22.81 -19.43 -4.85
C ARG A 582 23.77 -20.59 -5.03
N ALA A 583 23.30 -21.82 -4.81
CA ALA A 583 24.12 -23.03 -5.00
C ALA A 583 24.53 -23.22 -6.46
N ALA A 584 23.66 -22.90 -7.44
CA ALA A 584 23.92 -23.08 -8.87
C ALA A 584 24.80 -21.97 -9.45
N TYR A 585 24.62 -20.71 -9.01
CA TYR A 585 25.22 -19.54 -9.68
C TYR A 585 26.15 -18.71 -8.80
N GLY A 586 26.18 -18.93 -7.47
CA GLY A 586 27.02 -18.17 -6.54
C GLY A 586 26.62 -16.71 -6.33
N VAL A 587 25.43 -16.30 -6.80
CA VAL A 587 24.90 -14.94 -6.71
C VAL A 587 23.45 -14.95 -6.25
N GLU A 588 22.95 -13.78 -5.80
CA GLU A 588 21.55 -13.62 -5.43
C GLU A 588 20.64 -13.62 -6.66
N PRO A 589 19.44 -14.27 -6.58
CA PRO A 589 18.46 -14.21 -7.65
C PRO A 589 17.86 -12.82 -7.77
N THR A 590 17.62 -12.40 -9.02
CA THR A 590 16.93 -11.14 -9.34
C THR A 590 15.43 -11.38 -9.58
N PRO A 591 14.60 -10.31 -9.61
CA PRO A 591 13.21 -10.42 -10.03
C PRO A 591 13.02 -11.05 -11.42
N PHE A 592 13.96 -10.86 -12.33
CA PHE A 592 13.94 -11.45 -13.66
C PHE A 592 14.24 -12.96 -13.64
N ALA A 593 15.17 -13.38 -12.79
CA ALA A 593 15.43 -14.79 -12.57
C ALA A 593 14.20 -15.50 -11.97
N ALA A 594 13.52 -14.88 -10.99
CA ALA A 594 12.31 -15.40 -10.39
C ALA A 594 11.17 -15.54 -11.42
N GLN A 595 10.98 -14.54 -12.30
CA GLN A 595 9.96 -14.61 -13.36
C GLN A 595 10.29 -15.69 -14.41
N GLY A 596 11.55 -15.84 -14.81
CA GLY A 596 11.99 -16.90 -15.72
C GLY A 596 11.76 -18.30 -15.14
N PHE A 597 12.06 -18.47 -13.85
CA PHE A 597 11.81 -19.71 -13.10
C PHE A 597 10.31 -20.05 -13.06
N ASP A 598 9.46 -19.09 -12.71
CA ASP A 598 8.00 -19.30 -12.65
C ASP A 598 7.41 -19.60 -14.02
N ALA A 599 7.85 -18.88 -15.08
CA ALA A 599 7.35 -19.09 -16.43
C ALA A 599 7.65 -20.52 -16.93
N ALA A 600 8.87 -21.01 -16.70
CA ALA A 600 9.23 -22.38 -17.07
C ALA A 600 8.49 -23.44 -16.23
N ASN A 601 8.34 -23.20 -14.93
CA ASN A 601 7.57 -24.09 -14.05
C ASN A 601 6.10 -24.13 -14.42
N LEU A 602 5.53 -23.01 -14.84
CA LEU A 602 4.14 -22.96 -15.27
C LEU A 602 3.91 -23.79 -16.54
N VAL A 603 4.85 -23.74 -17.51
CA VAL A 603 4.84 -24.64 -18.68
C VAL A 603 4.97 -26.10 -18.25
N GLY A 604 5.93 -26.40 -17.36
CA GLY A 604 6.14 -27.74 -16.82
C GLY A 604 4.90 -28.27 -16.10
N LEU A 605 4.19 -27.42 -15.36
CA LEU A 605 2.94 -27.77 -14.67
C LEU A 605 1.86 -28.23 -15.65
N GLN A 606 1.72 -27.54 -16.80
CA GLN A 606 0.74 -27.94 -17.80
C GLN A 606 1.07 -29.32 -18.38
N ILE A 607 2.35 -29.60 -18.67
CA ILE A 607 2.81 -30.92 -19.13
C ILE A 607 2.57 -31.99 -18.06
N LEU A 608 2.86 -31.70 -16.80
CA LEU A 608 2.60 -32.60 -15.67
C LEU A 608 1.10 -32.92 -15.51
N GLN A 609 0.24 -31.98 -15.83
CA GLN A 609 -1.22 -32.13 -15.82
C GLN A 609 -1.79 -32.86 -17.05
N GLY A 610 -0.93 -33.27 -17.98
CA GLY A 610 -1.29 -34.08 -19.12
C GLY A 610 -1.44 -33.31 -20.43
N ALA A 611 -0.87 -32.11 -20.54
CA ALA A 611 -0.79 -31.42 -21.85
C ALA A 611 0.17 -32.18 -22.78
N HIS A 612 -0.30 -32.59 -23.95
CA HIS A 612 0.48 -33.38 -24.93
C HIS A 612 0.83 -32.58 -26.17
N SER A 613 0.23 -31.41 -26.38
CA SER A 613 0.47 -30.54 -27.53
C SER A 613 0.69 -29.09 -27.08
N PRO A 614 1.33 -28.25 -27.93
CA PRO A 614 1.42 -26.81 -27.67
C PRO A 614 0.05 -26.16 -27.38
N ALA A 615 -0.99 -26.58 -28.10
CA ALA A 615 -2.35 -26.08 -27.89
C ALA A 615 -2.90 -26.45 -26.49
N ASP A 616 -2.61 -27.66 -25.98
CA ASP A 616 -2.99 -28.06 -24.61
C ASP A 616 -2.27 -27.20 -23.59
N VAL A 617 -0.97 -26.97 -23.78
CA VAL A 617 -0.16 -26.07 -22.92
C VAL A 617 -0.75 -24.67 -22.91
N ARG A 618 -1.06 -24.12 -24.08
CA ARG A 618 -1.71 -22.79 -24.20
C ARG A 618 -3.02 -22.73 -23.44
N ASN A 619 -3.89 -23.72 -23.61
CA ASN A 619 -5.19 -23.77 -22.94
C ASN A 619 -5.03 -23.88 -21.41
N GLY A 620 -4.09 -24.66 -20.95
CA GLY A 620 -3.77 -24.75 -19.54
C GLY A 620 -3.17 -23.45 -18.96
N LEU A 621 -2.32 -22.77 -19.73
CA LEU A 621 -1.77 -21.47 -19.31
C LEU A 621 -2.87 -20.44 -19.09
N VAL A 622 -3.82 -20.26 -20.01
CA VAL A 622 -4.92 -19.28 -19.87
C VAL A 622 -5.99 -19.70 -18.86
N ALA A 623 -6.00 -20.94 -18.44
CA ALA A 623 -6.85 -21.45 -17.36
C ALA A 623 -6.15 -21.43 -15.98
N THR A 624 -4.93 -20.89 -15.92
CA THR A 624 -4.16 -20.86 -14.68
C THR A 624 -4.78 -19.89 -13.68
N GLU A 625 -5.19 -20.39 -12.53
CA GLU A 625 -5.67 -19.60 -11.40
C GLU A 625 -4.76 -19.77 -10.21
N ARG A 626 -4.35 -18.63 -9.60
CA ARG A 626 -3.60 -18.55 -8.34
C ARG A 626 -2.37 -19.48 -8.28
N TYR A 627 -1.61 -19.56 -9.38
CA TYR A 627 -0.33 -20.28 -9.38
C TYR A 627 0.61 -19.67 -8.33
N PRO A 628 1.08 -20.44 -7.34
CA PRO A 628 1.98 -19.95 -6.30
C PRO A 628 3.41 -19.90 -6.86
N GLY A 629 3.78 -18.77 -7.46
CA GLY A 629 5.13 -18.57 -7.99
C GLY A 629 6.06 -17.89 -6.98
N VAL A 630 7.37 -18.06 -7.19
CA VAL A 630 8.38 -17.32 -6.41
C VAL A 630 8.38 -15.82 -6.71
N SER A 631 7.87 -15.42 -7.87
CA SER A 631 7.66 -14.02 -8.27
C SER A 631 6.24 -13.50 -7.94
N GLY A 632 5.55 -14.15 -7.01
CA GLY A 632 4.20 -13.82 -6.55
C GLY A 632 3.11 -14.74 -7.13
N VAL A 633 1.94 -14.69 -6.49
CA VAL A 633 0.77 -15.44 -6.94
C VAL A 633 0.27 -14.91 -8.27
N THR A 634 0.10 -15.80 -9.24
CA THR A 634 -0.24 -15.44 -10.62
C THR A 634 -1.52 -16.13 -11.08
N SER A 635 -2.45 -15.38 -11.67
CA SER A 635 -3.57 -15.90 -12.46
C SER A 635 -3.47 -15.36 -13.89
N ILE A 636 -3.84 -16.17 -14.87
CA ILE A 636 -3.82 -15.76 -16.28
C ILE A 636 -5.26 -15.79 -16.82
N GLY A 637 -5.71 -14.66 -17.36
CA GLY A 637 -7.03 -14.56 -17.93
C GLY A 637 -7.12 -15.12 -19.34
N ALA A 638 -8.36 -15.32 -19.84
CA ALA A 638 -8.64 -15.72 -21.22
C ALA A 638 -8.07 -14.73 -22.26
N ASP A 639 -7.80 -13.50 -21.84
CA ASP A 639 -7.14 -12.44 -22.63
C ASP A 639 -5.62 -12.63 -22.79
N GLY A 640 -5.05 -13.69 -22.20
CA GLY A 640 -3.63 -13.98 -22.18
C GLY A 640 -2.81 -13.11 -21.21
N ASP A 641 -3.42 -12.16 -20.52
CA ASP A 641 -2.73 -11.30 -19.56
C ASP A 641 -2.68 -11.92 -18.16
N ALA A 642 -1.45 -12.05 -17.61
CA ALA A 642 -1.28 -12.44 -16.23
C ALA A 642 -1.66 -11.28 -15.28
N ARG A 643 -2.34 -11.64 -14.20
CA ARG A 643 -2.63 -10.80 -13.06
C ARG A 643 -1.79 -11.29 -11.90
N LYS A 644 -0.82 -10.47 -11.51
CA LYS A 644 0.08 -10.73 -10.38
C LYS A 644 -0.11 -9.70 -9.30
N ARG A 645 0.01 -10.13 -8.05
CA ARG A 645 0.18 -9.21 -6.94
C ARG A 645 1.68 -9.13 -6.63
N PRO A 646 2.33 -7.98 -6.87
CA PRO A 646 3.73 -7.80 -6.49
C PRO A 646 3.87 -7.81 -4.96
N PHE A 647 5.05 -8.17 -4.48
CA PHE A 647 5.41 -8.03 -3.07
C PHE A 647 5.42 -6.55 -2.68
N LEU A 648 5.09 -6.31 -1.43
CA LEU A 648 5.18 -4.98 -0.83
C LEU A 648 6.23 -5.03 0.28
N LEU A 649 7.21 -4.14 0.20
CA LEU A 649 8.29 -4.04 1.18
C LEU A 649 8.23 -2.68 1.89
N GLU A 650 8.60 -2.67 3.15
CA GLU A 650 8.78 -1.47 3.96
C GLU A 650 10.24 -1.36 4.42
N VAL A 651 10.73 -0.13 4.50
CA VAL A 651 11.98 0.15 5.21
C VAL A 651 11.69 0.24 6.69
N ARG A 652 12.19 -0.72 7.45
CA ARG A 652 12.01 -0.80 8.91
C ARG A 652 13.33 -1.12 9.58
N ASP A 653 13.73 -0.33 10.57
CA ASP A 653 15.00 -0.47 11.29
C ASP A 653 16.22 -0.56 10.36
N GLY A 654 16.21 0.26 9.30
CA GLY A 654 17.27 0.29 8.29
C GLY A 654 17.38 -0.97 7.44
N ARG A 655 16.31 -1.75 7.33
CA ARG A 655 16.22 -2.96 6.48
C ARG A 655 14.98 -2.88 5.60
N MET A 656 15.02 -3.55 4.45
CA MET A 656 13.86 -3.78 3.61
C MET A 656 13.18 -5.08 4.06
N THR A 657 11.96 -5.01 4.53
CA THR A 657 11.21 -6.14 5.07
C THR A 657 9.88 -6.29 4.34
N SER A 658 9.48 -7.54 4.08
CA SER A 658 8.17 -7.83 3.50
C SER A 658 7.05 -7.41 4.44
N LEU A 659 5.99 -6.82 3.89
CA LEU A 659 4.76 -6.45 4.61
C LEU A 659 3.71 -7.57 4.59
N GLU A 660 3.98 -8.69 3.95
CA GLU A 660 3.07 -9.84 3.82
C GLU A 660 3.52 -11.03 4.69
#